data_09edc0aef937cf35073726b96e2a9583
#
_entry.id   09edc0aef937cf35073726b96e2a9583
#
_cell.length_a   1.000
_cell.length_b   1.000
_cell.length_c   1.000
_cell.angle_alpha   90.00
_cell.angle_beta   90.00
_cell.angle_gamma   90.00
#
_symmetry.space_group_name_H-M   'P 1'
#
loop_
_entity.id
_entity.type
_entity.pdbx_description
1 polymer ?
#
loop_
_entity_poly.entity_id
_entity_poly.type
_entity_poly.pdbx_seq_one_letter_code
_entity_poly.pdbx_strand_id
1 'polypeptide(L)'
;MEPNIFDKIQEVDLKKTMEKSYIDYAMSVIAARALPDVRDGLKPVQRRILYSMIELNNGPDKPHRKCARIVGDTMGKYHPHGDSSIYGALVNMAQEWNLRYPLVDGHGNFGSVDGDGAAAMRYTEARLSKIAMEMLSDINKNTVDFAPNFDETEKEPTVLPSRFPNLLVNGTTGIAVGMATNIPPHNLREVIGAVDKIIDDRIEDRETTLDDVCEIVKGPDFPTGAMILGRKGISEAYRTGRGKIKVRAVTNIEPMANGKHRIIVTELPYLVNKARLIEKIADLHKEKRIDGITDLRDESDREGMRIVIELRKDVNPQIVLNHLLKHTQMEDTFGVIMLALVNNEPKILNLLEMLNLYLKHQEDVVTRRTKYDLNKAEERAHILEGLLIALDHIEEVIRIIRASQTVAIAKQELMAAFGLSDAQAQAIVDMRLRALTGLERGKLEAEYKDLQEKIAYYKSILSDEKKLLGVIRDEINVIAEKYGDDRRTSFGVDDEFEAEDLIPDDDIVIAMTNLGYIKRMSPDNFRSQNRGGRGIKGMQTIDEDFITDIFMTTNHHSVDFFTNFGRVYRLKAYQIPEAGRTSRGTAIINLLQLQPEEKITAMIPFSADGEAKYLFMATKKGTVKKTKLEEYANVRKNGLTAIVLREGDELIEVKPTNGEQDIILVSKKGMAIMFNEKDVRSMGRASTGVRGMSLAEDDEVVGMQITSQGEAMLTVTEYGMGKRTMLTEFRKQSRGGKGLICHRLTDKTGNIVGAKLVNDEREILLITNEGVMIRIAVSDISIIGRNTSGVKLMKIDRDSNVRVASIAKVRESSQQNEEDADADGMTEAPEDTDPVENDPDTEK
;
A
#
# COMPACT_ATOMS: atom_id res chain seq x y z
N MET A 1 6.52 84.68 7.09
CA MET A 1 7.27 83.48 7.37
C MET A 1 6.45 82.34 6.79
N GLU A 2 6.90 81.78 5.69
CA GLU A 2 6.31 80.58 5.12
C GLU A 2 6.53 79.42 6.07
N PRO A 3 5.57 78.59 6.38
CA PRO A 3 5.78 77.43 7.26
C PRO A 3 6.70 76.44 6.53
N ASN A 4 7.81 76.14 7.15
CA ASN A 4 8.80 75.16 6.66
C ASN A 4 8.08 73.80 6.49
N ILE A 5 8.15 73.22 5.32
CA ILE A 5 7.55 71.97 4.97
C ILE A 5 8.10 70.78 5.83
N PHE A 6 9.19 71.00 6.57
CA PHE A 6 9.84 70.00 7.40
C PHE A 6 9.40 69.98 8.88
N ASP A 7 8.49 70.86 9.30
CA ASP A 7 8.08 70.95 10.70
C ASP A 7 6.71 70.35 11.07
N LYS A 8 6.23 69.38 10.25
CA LYS A 8 5.10 68.56 10.66
C LYS A 8 5.58 67.31 11.44
N ILE A 9 5.99 67.52 12.68
CA ILE A 9 6.16 66.42 13.63
C ILE A 9 4.78 65.89 13.95
N GLN A 10 4.47 64.69 13.48
CA GLN A 10 3.29 63.92 13.91
C GLN A 10 3.70 63.02 15.06
N GLU A 11 3.08 63.23 16.23
CA GLU A 11 3.19 62.25 17.32
C GLU A 11 2.46 60.98 16.92
N VAL A 12 3.20 59.89 16.82
CA VAL A 12 2.68 58.57 16.50
C VAL A 12 2.88 57.64 17.67
N ASP A 13 1.78 57.09 18.19
CA ASP A 13 1.84 56.05 19.21
C ASP A 13 2.50 54.76 18.62
N LEU A 14 3.75 54.52 19.02
CA LEU A 14 4.55 53.40 18.55
C LEU A 14 3.82 52.07 18.78
N LYS A 15 3.17 51.88 19.91
CA LYS A 15 2.44 50.65 20.23
C LYS A 15 1.30 50.39 19.23
N LYS A 16 0.42 51.39 19.03
CA LYS A 16 -0.69 51.26 18.10
C LYS A 16 -0.26 51.09 16.66
N THR A 17 0.81 51.75 16.25
CA THR A 17 1.38 51.62 14.89
C THR A 17 1.95 50.24 14.70
N MET A 18 2.70 49.70 15.68
CA MET A 18 3.25 48.36 15.63
C MET A 18 2.14 47.29 15.62
N GLU A 19 1.13 47.42 16.50
CA GLU A 19 -0.02 46.50 16.53
C GLU A 19 -0.74 46.46 15.17
N LYS A 20 -1.05 47.63 14.60
CA LYS A 20 -1.71 47.73 13.30
C LYS A 20 -0.86 47.13 12.17
N SER A 21 0.41 47.52 12.09
CA SER A 21 1.31 46.99 11.06
C SER A 21 1.52 45.50 11.18
N TYR A 22 1.57 44.94 12.39
CA TYR A 22 1.68 43.52 12.63
C TYR A 22 0.43 42.73 12.20
N ILE A 23 -0.76 43.29 12.51
CA ILE A 23 -2.04 42.72 12.07
C ILE A 23 -2.13 42.72 10.53
N ASP A 24 -1.80 43.86 9.88
CA ASP A 24 -1.83 43.99 8.43
C ASP A 24 -0.84 42.98 7.77
N TYR A 25 0.35 42.82 8.35
CA TYR A 25 1.32 41.82 7.90
C TYR A 25 0.80 40.39 8.09
N ALA A 26 0.25 40.06 9.29
CA ALA A 26 -0.30 38.76 9.59
C ALA A 26 -1.43 38.39 8.64
N MET A 27 -2.36 39.30 8.36
CA MET A 27 -3.45 39.12 7.41
C MET A 27 -2.94 38.86 6.01
N SER A 28 -1.93 39.61 5.57
CA SER A 28 -1.30 39.39 4.25
C SER A 28 -0.64 38.02 4.15
N VAL A 29 0.08 37.58 5.18
CA VAL A 29 0.73 36.24 5.20
C VAL A 29 -0.30 35.13 5.20
N ILE A 30 -1.41 35.26 5.96
CA ILE A 30 -2.47 34.26 6.04
C ILE A 30 -3.21 34.15 4.71
N ALA A 31 -3.75 35.28 4.18
CA ALA A 31 -4.63 35.27 3.04
C ALA A 31 -3.90 35.17 1.68
N ALA A 32 -2.66 35.70 1.58
CA ALA A 32 -2.00 35.87 0.28
C ALA A 32 -0.62 35.22 0.16
N ARG A 33 -0.20 34.36 1.10
CA ARG A 33 1.14 33.75 1.03
C ARG A 33 1.21 32.27 1.45
N ALA A 34 0.84 31.96 2.72
CA ALA A 34 1.23 30.69 3.33
C ALA A 34 0.17 29.60 3.23
N LEU A 35 -1.10 29.97 3.19
CA LEU A 35 -2.20 29.01 3.21
C LEU A 35 -2.78 28.73 1.81
N PRO A 36 -3.21 27.48 1.55
CA PRO A 36 -3.88 27.11 0.29
C PRO A 36 -5.36 27.48 0.32
N ASP A 37 -5.93 27.75 -0.84
CA ASP A 37 -7.38 27.79 -1.01
C ASP A 37 -7.94 26.37 -1.03
N VAL A 38 -9.07 26.13 -0.35
CA VAL A 38 -9.68 24.79 -0.26
C VAL A 38 -10.14 24.25 -1.61
N ARG A 39 -10.47 25.13 -2.55
CA ARG A 39 -11.04 24.79 -3.85
C ARG A 39 -10.01 24.20 -4.82
N ASP A 40 -8.83 24.79 -4.93
CA ASP A 40 -7.77 24.34 -5.86
C ASP A 40 -6.51 23.80 -5.16
N GLY A 41 -6.42 23.93 -3.82
CA GLY A 41 -5.30 23.43 -3.04
C GLY A 41 -3.98 24.16 -3.26
N LEU A 42 -4.00 25.34 -3.88
CA LEU A 42 -2.79 26.07 -4.26
C LEU A 42 -2.57 27.31 -3.38
N LYS A 43 -1.31 27.57 -3.10
CA LYS A 43 -0.87 28.87 -2.60
C LYS A 43 -0.86 29.89 -3.76
N PRO A 44 -0.96 31.19 -3.50
CA PRO A 44 -0.98 32.21 -4.55
C PRO A 44 0.22 32.11 -5.51
N VAL A 45 1.45 31.88 -5.02
CA VAL A 45 2.64 31.73 -5.86
C VAL A 45 2.53 30.54 -6.81
N GLN A 46 2.02 29.41 -6.36
CA GLN A 46 1.86 28.20 -7.18
C GLN A 46 0.80 28.44 -8.28
N ARG A 47 -0.33 29.03 -7.93
CA ARG A 47 -1.39 29.37 -8.87
C ARG A 47 -0.90 30.33 -9.95
N ARG A 48 -0.15 31.35 -9.60
CA ARG A 48 0.46 32.31 -10.51
C ARG A 48 1.48 31.70 -11.45
N ILE A 49 2.29 30.76 -10.96
CA ILE A 49 3.26 30.02 -11.81
C ILE A 49 2.52 29.19 -12.85
N LEU A 50 1.52 28.38 -12.45
CA LEU A 50 0.78 27.55 -13.37
C LEU A 50 0.01 28.40 -14.41
N TYR A 51 -0.57 29.52 -13.99
CA TYR A 51 -1.25 30.45 -14.88
C TYR A 51 -0.27 31.12 -15.86
N SER A 52 0.89 31.58 -15.40
CA SER A 52 1.93 32.11 -16.28
C SER A 52 2.40 31.08 -17.31
N MET A 53 2.54 29.82 -16.91
CA MET A 53 2.97 28.74 -17.81
C MET A 53 1.93 28.46 -18.92
N ILE A 54 0.63 28.52 -18.64
CA ILE A 54 -0.40 28.34 -19.69
C ILE A 54 -0.46 29.54 -20.62
N GLU A 55 -0.33 30.76 -20.11
CA GLU A 55 -0.24 31.99 -20.88
C GLU A 55 0.96 31.98 -21.84
N LEU A 56 2.09 31.43 -21.40
CA LEU A 56 3.27 31.21 -22.22
C LEU A 56 3.10 30.08 -23.24
N ASN A 57 1.94 29.43 -23.32
CA ASN A 57 1.71 28.24 -24.15
C ASN A 57 2.76 27.14 -23.91
N ASN A 58 3.01 26.83 -22.63
CA ASN A 58 4.02 25.89 -22.17
C ASN A 58 3.40 24.57 -21.67
N GLY A 59 2.56 23.97 -22.50
CA GLY A 59 1.86 22.71 -22.21
C GLY A 59 2.75 21.47 -22.36
N PRO A 60 2.24 20.30 -22.00
CA PRO A 60 2.99 19.03 -22.01
C PRO A 60 3.36 18.53 -23.40
N ASP A 61 2.71 19.04 -24.44
CA ASP A 61 2.96 18.78 -25.87
C ASP A 61 3.99 19.73 -26.51
N LYS A 62 4.47 20.70 -25.73
CA LYS A 62 5.44 21.70 -26.18
C LYS A 62 6.83 21.39 -25.62
N PRO A 63 7.90 21.94 -26.28
CA PRO A 63 9.24 21.87 -25.73
C PRO A 63 9.33 22.52 -24.35
N HIS A 64 10.18 21.97 -23.47
CA HIS A 64 10.51 22.61 -22.20
C HIS A 64 11.06 24.03 -22.42
N ARG A 65 10.74 24.94 -21.51
CA ARG A 65 11.26 26.31 -21.50
C ARG A 65 12.22 26.50 -20.33
N LYS A 66 13.22 27.39 -20.48
CA LYS A 66 14.10 27.75 -19.36
C LYS A 66 13.29 28.23 -18.15
N CYS A 67 13.60 27.73 -16.97
CA CYS A 67 12.91 28.14 -15.74
C CYS A 67 13.06 29.66 -15.52
N ALA A 68 14.18 30.26 -15.90
CA ALA A 68 14.39 31.70 -15.82
C ALA A 68 13.32 32.49 -16.62
N ARG A 69 12.82 31.95 -17.75
CA ARG A 69 11.74 32.58 -18.52
C ARG A 69 10.43 32.54 -17.78
N ILE A 70 10.09 31.38 -17.19
CA ILE A 70 8.83 31.19 -16.44
C ILE A 70 8.84 32.07 -15.19
N VAL A 71 9.96 32.07 -14.43
CA VAL A 71 10.11 32.88 -13.24
C VAL A 71 10.03 34.37 -13.56
N GLY A 72 10.69 34.81 -14.63
CA GLY A 72 10.66 36.22 -15.06
C GLY A 72 9.27 36.70 -15.47
N ASP A 73 8.49 35.89 -16.22
CA ASP A 73 7.13 36.20 -16.59
C ASP A 73 6.19 36.24 -15.40
N THR A 74 6.29 35.25 -14.50
CA THR A 74 5.51 35.20 -13.25
C THR A 74 5.78 36.40 -12.36
N MET A 75 7.07 36.76 -12.18
CA MET A 75 7.50 37.89 -11.35
C MET A 75 7.04 39.22 -11.92
N GLY A 76 7.20 39.40 -13.22
CA GLY A 76 6.86 40.67 -13.91
C GLY A 76 5.39 40.93 -13.99
N LYS A 77 4.54 39.90 -14.12
CA LYS A 77 3.10 40.10 -14.33
C LYS A 77 2.25 39.88 -13.10
N TYR A 78 2.60 38.90 -12.21
CA TYR A 78 1.65 38.42 -11.20
C TYR A 78 2.20 38.40 -9.78
N HIS A 79 3.49 38.12 -9.58
CA HIS A 79 4.04 37.87 -8.23
C HIS A 79 5.22 38.79 -7.89
N PRO A 80 4.99 39.95 -7.26
CA PRO A 80 6.01 40.97 -7.02
C PRO A 80 6.92 40.62 -5.81
N HIS A 81 7.58 39.46 -5.89
CA HIS A 81 8.50 38.94 -4.85
C HIS A 81 9.78 38.42 -5.48
N GLY A 82 10.80 38.08 -4.65
CA GLY A 82 12.09 37.62 -5.15
C GLY A 82 12.01 36.38 -6.04
N ASP A 83 12.82 36.36 -7.08
CA ASP A 83 12.93 35.28 -8.06
C ASP A 83 13.26 33.91 -7.45
N SER A 84 14.07 33.90 -6.38
CA SER A 84 14.43 32.68 -5.66
C SER A 84 13.22 32.00 -4.99
N SER A 85 12.26 32.80 -4.49
CA SER A 85 11.03 32.22 -3.89
C SER A 85 10.10 31.62 -4.94
N ILE A 86 9.98 32.26 -6.11
CA ILE A 86 9.21 31.77 -7.25
C ILE A 86 9.86 30.51 -7.81
N TYR A 87 11.17 30.54 -8.02
CA TYR A 87 11.91 29.38 -8.51
C TYR A 87 11.83 28.19 -7.52
N GLY A 88 11.96 28.44 -6.22
CA GLY A 88 11.79 27.41 -5.20
C GLY A 88 10.40 26.75 -5.23
N ALA A 89 9.35 27.53 -5.43
CA ALA A 89 7.99 26.99 -5.59
C ALA A 89 7.83 26.16 -6.88
N LEU A 90 8.41 26.63 -8.00
CA LEU A 90 8.44 25.89 -9.26
C LEU A 90 9.17 24.55 -9.11
N VAL A 91 10.33 24.56 -8.47
CA VAL A 91 11.13 23.36 -8.20
C VAL A 91 10.35 22.36 -7.36
N ASN A 92 9.70 22.81 -6.28
CA ASN A 92 8.91 21.94 -5.42
C ASN A 92 7.75 21.26 -6.16
N MET A 93 7.13 21.96 -7.12
CA MET A 93 6.06 21.37 -7.93
C MET A 93 6.53 20.35 -8.97
N ALA A 94 7.84 20.29 -9.25
CA ALA A 94 8.45 19.33 -10.16
C ALA A 94 9.07 18.11 -9.47
N GLN A 95 9.21 18.14 -8.13
CA GLN A 95 9.88 17.08 -7.38
C GLN A 95 8.93 15.94 -7.04
N GLU A 96 9.24 14.72 -7.52
CA GLU A 96 8.42 13.51 -7.34
C GLU A 96 8.37 13.00 -5.89
N TRP A 97 9.32 13.43 -5.04
CA TRP A 97 9.33 13.11 -3.61
C TRP A 97 8.61 14.15 -2.74
N ASN A 98 8.22 15.31 -3.32
CA ASN A 98 7.45 16.35 -2.63
C ASN A 98 5.97 16.30 -2.95
N LEU A 99 5.61 16.14 -4.24
CA LEU A 99 4.22 16.03 -4.67
C LEU A 99 3.90 14.59 -5.08
N ARG A 100 2.74 14.10 -4.65
CA ARG A 100 2.28 12.76 -5.03
C ARG A 100 1.98 12.67 -6.53
N TYR A 101 1.49 13.78 -7.11
CA TYR A 101 1.26 13.98 -8.55
C TYR A 101 1.88 15.32 -8.94
N PRO A 102 3.12 15.36 -9.46
CA PRO A 102 3.79 16.59 -9.84
C PRO A 102 3.03 17.41 -10.87
N LEU A 103 2.94 18.71 -10.64
CA LEU A 103 2.26 19.65 -11.53
C LEU A 103 3.18 20.25 -12.60
N VAL A 104 4.47 20.13 -12.42
CA VAL A 104 5.50 20.62 -13.35
C VAL A 104 6.35 19.45 -13.82
N ASP A 105 6.57 19.37 -15.12
CA ASP A 105 7.52 18.44 -15.74
C ASP A 105 8.85 19.16 -15.93
N GLY A 106 9.83 18.80 -15.10
CA GLY A 106 11.16 19.41 -15.05
C GLY A 106 12.18 18.64 -15.87
N HIS A 107 13.09 19.37 -16.53
CA HIS A 107 14.23 18.82 -17.24
C HIS A 107 15.53 19.45 -16.75
N GLY A 108 16.46 18.63 -16.28
CA GLY A 108 17.69 19.04 -15.65
C GLY A 108 17.77 18.64 -14.18
N ASN A 109 18.64 19.31 -13.40
CA ASN A 109 18.79 19.04 -11.98
C ASN A 109 17.83 19.87 -11.14
N PHE A 110 16.80 19.23 -10.60
CA PHE A 110 15.81 19.81 -9.69
C PHE A 110 16.05 19.45 -8.22
N GLY A 111 17.27 19.04 -7.87
CA GLY A 111 17.64 18.61 -6.52
C GLY A 111 17.53 17.10 -6.35
N SER A 112 17.70 16.66 -5.11
CA SER A 112 17.61 15.25 -4.72
C SER A 112 16.95 15.05 -3.36
N VAL A 113 16.64 13.80 -3.01
CA VAL A 113 16.13 13.41 -1.67
C VAL A 113 17.19 13.66 -0.59
N ASP A 114 18.45 13.80 -0.97
CA ASP A 114 19.57 14.16 -0.08
C ASP A 114 19.56 15.63 0.36
N GLY A 115 18.64 16.41 -0.20
CA GLY A 115 18.51 17.82 0.10
C GLY A 115 19.44 18.73 -0.73
N ASP A 116 20.03 18.20 -1.79
CA ASP A 116 20.72 19.00 -2.76
C ASP A 116 19.78 20.01 -3.39
N GLY A 117 20.23 21.24 -3.53
CA GLY A 117 19.49 22.29 -4.19
C GLY A 117 19.37 22.05 -5.70
N ALA A 118 18.32 22.57 -6.30
CA ALA A 118 18.22 22.61 -7.76
C ALA A 118 19.34 23.45 -8.38
N ALA A 119 19.75 23.10 -9.60
CA ALA A 119 20.65 23.94 -10.39
C ALA A 119 20.03 25.32 -10.64
N ALA A 120 20.86 26.33 -10.92
CA ALA A 120 20.37 27.68 -11.19
C ALA A 120 19.36 27.69 -12.35
N MET A 121 18.31 28.50 -12.26
CA MET A 121 17.16 28.56 -13.18
C MET A 121 17.52 28.81 -14.66
N ARG A 122 18.75 29.28 -14.93
CA ARG A 122 19.27 29.45 -16.31
C ARG A 122 19.65 28.11 -16.96
N TYR A 123 19.87 27.05 -16.16
CA TYR A 123 20.24 25.72 -16.66
C TYR A 123 19.04 24.80 -16.75
N THR A 124 18.11 24.88 -15.78
CA THR A 124 16.92 24.02 -15.72
C THR A 124 15.84 24.49 -16.69
N GLU A 125 15.03 23.54 -17.12
CA GLU A 125 13.90 23.76 -18.01
C GLU A 125 12.65 23.10 -17.44
N ALA A 126 11.47 23.66 -17.74
CA ALA A 126 10.21 23.12 -17.24
C ALA A 126 9.07 23.35 -18.25
N ARG A 127 8.02 22.54 -18.09
CA ARG A 127 6.71 22.69 -18.74
C ARG A 127 5.62 22.18 -17.82
N LEU A 128 4.36 22.46 -18.14
CA LEU A 128 3.23 21.88 -17.41
C LEU A 128 3.21 20.36 -17.57
N SER A 129 2.95 19.65 -16.51
CA SER A 129 2.68 18.21 -16.56
C SER A 129 1.30 17.95 -17.18
N LYS A 130 1.04 16.71 -17.59
CA LYS A 130 -0.26 16.33 -18.17
C LYS A 130 -1.42 16.54 -17.18
N ILE A 131 -1.21 16.21 -15.89
CA ILE A 131 -2.24 16.38 -14.85
C ILE A 131 -2.45 17.86 -14.51
N ALA A 132 -1.44 18.72 -14.63
CA ALA A 132 -1.58 20.16 -14.40
C ALA A 132 -2.55 20.81 -15.41
N MET A 133 -2.69 20.24 -16.62
CA MET A 133 -3.68 20.71 -17.58
C MET A 133 -5.12 20.55 -17.09
N GLU A 134 -5.38 19.53 -16.25
CA GLU A 134 -6.70 19.34 -15.63
C GLU A 134 -6.99 20.42 -14.57
N MET A 135 -5.95 21.01 -13.95
CA MET A 135 -6.10 22.16 -13.04
C MET A 135 -6.55 23.42 -13.77
N LEU A 136 -6.11 23.60 -15.01
CA LEU A 136 -6.28 24.80 -15.85
C LEU A 136 -7.39 24.63 -16.90
N SER A 137 -8.02 23.47 -16.97
CA SER A 137 -9.02 23.15 -17.99
C SER A 137 -10.16 24.16 -17.98
N ASP A 138 -10.56 24.60 -19.17
CA ASP A 138 -11.68 25.52 -19.38
C ASP A 138 -11.57 26.90 -18.68
N ILE A 139 -10.36 27.32 -18.26
CA ILE A 139 -10.13 28.60 -17.57
C ILE A 139 -10.59 29.79 -18.45
N ASN A 140 -10.55 29.65 -19.77
CA ASN A 140 -10.96 30.67 -20.72
C ASN A 140 -12.48 30.73 -20.95
N LYS A 141 -13.27 29.88 -20.30
CA LYS A 141 -14.73 29.82 -20.43
C LYS A 141 -15.47 30.50 -19.28
N ASN A 142 -14.85 31.49 -18.65
CA ASN A 142 -15.42 32.21 -17.50
C ASN A 142 -15.81 31.32 -16.33
N THR A 143 -15.06 30.23 -16.12
CA THR A 143 -15.32 29.23 -15.06
C THR A 143 -14.94 29.71 -13.67
N VAL A 144 -14.00 30.65 -13.57
CA VAL A 144 -13.48 31.23 -12.31
C VAL A 144 -13.41 32.75 -12.43
N ASP A 145 -13.32 33.43 -11.27
CA ASP A 145 -13.20 34.87 -11.21
C ASP A 145 -11.76 35.30 -11.39
N PHE A 146 -11.59 36.43 -12.04
CA PHE A 146 -10.32 37.12 -12.27
C PHE A 146 -10.28 38.42 -11.46
N ALA A 147 -9.14 38.69 -10.83
CA ALA A 147 -8.84 39.95 -10.17
C ALA A 147 -7.71 40.69 -10.90
N PRO A 148 -7.62 42.01 -10.78
CA PRO A 148 -6.43 42.72 -11.26
C PRO A 148 -5.20 42.27 -10.47
N ASN A 149 -4.05 42.28 -11.18
CA ASN A 149 -2.75 42.02 -10.55
C ASN A 149 -2.30 43.21 -9.65
N PHE A 150 -1.08 43.16 -9.15
CA PHE A 150 -0.54 44.15 -8.20
C PHE A 150 -0.42 45.59 -8.77
N ASP A 151 -0.30 45.79 -10.10
CA ASP A 151 -0.19 47.08 -10.79
C ASP A 151 -1.39 47.39 -11.70
N GLU A 152 -2.44 46.56 -11.64
CA GLU A 152 -3.69 46.68 -12.41
C GLU A 152 -3.52 46.60 -13.94
N THR A 153 -2.34 46.18 -14.44
CA THR A 153 -2.08 46.05 -15.88
C THR A 153 -2.58 44.73 -16.47
N GLU A 154 -2.60 43.67 -15.64
CA GLU A 154 -3.01 42.32 -16.04
C GLU A 154 -4.11 41.79 -15.13
N LYS A 155 -4.71 40.67 -15.51
CA LYS A 155 -5.69 39.95 -14.66
C LYS A 155 -5.16 38.57 -14.31
N GLU A 156 -5.33 38.19 -13.05
CA GLU A 156 -4.97 36.86 -12.58
C GLU A 156 -6.19 36.11 -12.04
N PRO A 157 -6.25 34.78 -12.15
CA PRO A 157 -7.35 34.00 -11.60
C PRO A 157 -7.26 33.97 -10.07
N THR A 158 -8.40 34.16 -9.39
CA THR A 158 -8.49 34.08 -7.92
C THR A 158 -8.37 32.63 -7.43
N VAL A 159 -8.78 31.67 -8.28
CA VAL A 159 -8.74 30.22 -8.05
C VAL A 159 -8.67 29.54 -9.41
N LEU A 160 -8.11 28.33 -9.49
CA LEU A 160 -8.14 27.54 -10.72
C LEU A 160 -9.38 26.63 -10.79
N PRO A 161 -9.84 26.23 -11.98
CA PRO A 161 -10.96 25.30 -12.14
C PRO A 161 -10.76 23.96 -11.42
N SER A 162 -9.53 23.43 -11.40
CA SER A 162 -9.12 22.27 -10.60
C SER A 162 -10.05 21.06 -10.71
N ARG A 163 -10.04 20.38 -11.85
CA ARG A 163 -10.94 19.23 -12.11
C ARG A 163 -10.69 18.00 -11.25
N PHE A 164 -9.72 18.01 -10.37
CA PHE A 164 -9.49 17.00 -9.33
C PHE A 164 -9.18 17.68 -7.99
N PRO A 165 -9.43 17.01 -6.85
CA PRO A 165 -9.28 17.59 -5.51
C PRO A 165 -7.81 17.69 -5.09
N ASN A 166 -7.08 18.64 -5.72
CA ASN A 166 -5.64 18.79 -5.59
C ASN A 166 -5.17 19.01 -4.13
N LEU A 167 -5.96 19.69 -3.30
CA LEU A 167 -5.61 19.94 -1.90
C LEU A 167 -5.35 18.63 -1.12
N LEU A 168 -6.21 17.63 -1.32
CA LEU A 168 -6.07 16.32 -0.67
C LEU A 168 -5.10 15.41 -1.40
N VAL A 169 -5.10 15.47 -2.73
CA VAL A 169 -4.27 14.59 -3.58
C VAL A 169 -2.78 14.88 -3.41
N ASN A 170 -2.38 16.15 -3.48
CA ASN A 170 -0.98 16.56 -3.32
C ASN A 170 -0.62 17.02 -1.90
N GLY A 171 -1.62 17.34 -1.09
CA GLY A 171 -1.36 17.94 0.21
C GLY A 171 -0.68 19.31 0.13
N THR A 172 -0.34 19.85 1.27
CA THR A 172 0.44 21.10 1.36
C THR A 172 0.98 21.31 2.78
N THR A 173 2.09 22.01 2.89
CA THR A 173 2.64 22.49 4.16
C THR A 173 2.81 24.00 4.11
N GLY A 174 2.52 24.70 5.19
CA GLY A 174 2.67 26.16 5.24
C GLY A 174 2.66 26.70 6.67
N ILE A 175 3.51 27.71 6.91
CA ILE A 175 3.62 28.37 8.19
C ILE A 175 3.18 29.82 8.01
N ALA A 176 2.09 30.21 8.65
CA ALA A 176 1.57 31.56 8.70
C ALA A 176 1.80 32.18 10.07
N VAL A 177 1.33 33.40 10.28
CA VAL A 177 1.41 34.05 11.59
C VAL A 177 0.34 33.48 12.50
N GLY A 178 0.75 32.86 13.60
CA GLY A 178 -0.16 32.29 14.59
C GLY A 178 -0.83 30.98 14.22
N MET A 179 -0.61 30.46 13.01
CA MET A 179 -1.19 29.21 12.55
C MET A 179 -0.32 28.52 11.50
N ALA A 180 -0.51 27.22 11.33
CA ALA A 180 0.18 26.43 10.31
C ALA A 180 -0.79 25.45 9.66
N THR A 181 -0.52 25.10 8.42
CA THR A 181 -1.20 24.01 7.70
C THR A 181 -0.21 22.89 7.41
N ASN A 182 -0.66 21.65 7.52
CA ASN A 182 0.12 20.47 7.18
C ASN A 182 -0.83 19.34 6.74
N ILE A 183 -1.25 19.40 5.49
CA ILE A 183 -2.21 18.46 4.89
C ILE A 183 -1.42 17.39 4.15
N PRO A 184 -1.56 16.10 4.52
CA PRO A 184 -0.85 15.02 3.85
C PRO A 184 -1.42 14.75 2.46
N PRO A 185 -0.60 14.24 1.51
CA PRO A 185 -1.07 13.78 0.21
C PRO A 185 -1.84 12.46 0.31
N HIS A 186 -2.71 12.20 -0.69
CA HIS A 186 -3.56 11.02 -0.75
C HIS A 186 -3.56 10.40 -2.15
N ASN A 187 -3.99 9.15 -2.24
CA ASN A 187 -4.16 8.48 -3.53
C ASN A 187 -5.32 9.08 -4.33
N LEU A 188 -5.09 9.36 -5.61
CA LEU A 188 -6.07 10.01 -6.48
C LEU A 188 -7.36 9.20 -6.62
N ARG A 189 -7.24 7.87 -6.80
CA ARG A 189 -8.41 6.99 -6.94
C ARG A 189 -9.27 6.95 -5.68
N GLU A 190 -8.63 6.92 -4.51
CA GLU A 190 -9.36 6.92 -3.23
C GLU A 190 -10.11 8.24 -3.00
N VAL A 191 -9.47 9.38 -3.27
CA VAL A 191 -10.11 10.69 -3.06
C VAL A 191 -11.23 10.91 -4.07
N ILE A 192 -11.04 10.56 -5.35
CA ILE A 192 -12.10 10.63 -6.36
C ILE A 192 -13.23 9.68 -6.00
N GLY A 193 -12.94 8.44 -5.60
CA GLY A 193 -13.97 7.50 -5.16
C GLY A 193 -14.81 8.02 -3.98
N ALA A 194 -14.20 8.79 -3.07
CA ALA A 194 -14.94 9.44 -2.00
C ALA A 194 -15.85 10.60 -2.50
N VAL A 195 -15.38 11.36 -3.50
CA VAL A 195 -16.23 12.39 -4.16
C VAL A 195 -17.40 11.71 -4.89
N ASP A 196 -17.15 10.61 -5.60
CA ASP A 196 -18.18 9.83 -6.27
C ASP A 196 -19.24 9.33 -5.29
N LYS A 197 -18.83 8.81 -4.13
CA LYS A 197 -19.76 8.39 -3.09
C LYS A 197 -20.66 9.53 -2.61
N ILE A 198 -20.11 10.75 -2.43
CA ILE A 198 -20.89 11.93 -2.06
C ILE A 198 -21.88 12.29 -3.16
N ILE A 199 -21.46 12.23 -4.43
CA ILE A 199 -22.32 12.52 -5.59
C ILE A 199 -23.45 11.49 -5.69
N ASP A 200 -23.15 10.20 -5.58
CA ASP A 200 -24.14 9.13 -5.66
C ASP A 200 -25.17 9.23 -4.54
N ASP A 201 -24.76 9.49 -3.31
CA ASP A 201 -25.69 9.68 -2.18
C ASP A 201 -26.58 10.91 -2.40
N ARG A 202 -26.04 12.04 -2.92
CA ARG A 202 -26.83 13.23 -3.25
C ARG A 202 -27.83 12.98 -4.40
N ILE A 203 -27.45 12.19 -5.40
CA ILE A 203 -28.34 11.80 -6.50
C ILE A 203 -29.49 10.93 -5.98
N GLU A 204 -29.21 10.08 -4.99
CA GLU A 204 -30.17 9.20 -4.35
C GLU A 204 -30.92 9.83 -3.15
N ASP A 205 -30.71 11.13 -2.92
CA ASP A 205 -31.25 11.93 -1.80
C ASP A 205 -30.87 11.33 -0.42
N ARG A 206 -29.64 10.79 -0.28
CA ARG A 206 -29.05 10.30 0.98
C ARG A 206 -28.01 11.27 1.51
N GLU A 207 -27.79 11.25 2.81
CA GLU A 207 -26.72 11.99 3.45
C GLU A 207 -25.49 11.11 3.62
N THR A 208 -24.35 11.57 3.10
CA THR A 208 -23.06 10.88 3.28
C THR A 208 -22.49 11.18 4.65
N THR A 209 -22.10 10.15 5.37
CA THR A 209 -21.44 10.30 6.67
C THR A 209 -19.91 10.37 6.50
N LEU A 210 -19.22 10.88 7.53
CA LEU A 210 -17.76 10.89 7.54
C LEU A 210 -17.18 9.45 7.50
N ASP A 211 -17.87 8.51 8.13
CA ASP A 211 -17.41 7.11 8.17
C ASP A 211 -17.46 6.46 6.78
N ASP A 212 -18.50 6.73 5.96
CA ASP A 212 -18.57 6.26 4.57
C ASP A 212 -17.36 6.73 3.75
N VAL A 213 -16.96 7.98 3.95
CA VAL A 213 -15.79 8.55 3.26
C VAL A 213 -14.49 7.92 3.76
N CYS A 214 -14.37 7.67 5.08
CA CYS A 214 -13.19 7.05 5.67
C CYS A 214 -12.99 5.58 5.27
N GLU A 215 -14.05 4.88 4.87
CA GLU A 215 -13.94 3.53 4.31
C GLU A 215 -13.26 3.53 2.94
N ILE A 216 -13.45 4.58 2.15
CA ILE A 216 -12.86 4.73 0.81
C ILE A 216 -11.46 5.32 0.89
N VAL A 217 -11.31 6.47 1.58
CA VAL A 217 -10.01 7.12 1.80
C VAL A 217 -9.32 6.48 3.01
N LYS A 218 -8.54 5.45 2.75
CA LYS A 218 -7.92 4.61 3.79
C LYS A 218 -6.88 5.34 4.64
N GLY A 219 -6.28 6.41 4.12
CA GLY A 219 -5.26 7.20 4.79
C GLY A 219 -4.37 7.96 3.80
N PRO A 220 -3.42 8.76 4.30
CA PRO A 220 -2.42 9.40 3.46
C PRO A 220 -1.66 8.42 2.56
N ASP A 221 -1.23 8.91 1.40
CA ASP A 221 -0.41 8.17 0.43
C ASP A 221 0.79 9.03 0.05
N PHE A 222 1.89 8.83 0.76
CA PHE A 222 3.08 9.67 0.60
C PHE A 222 3.85 9.32 -0.68
N PRO A 223 4.42 10.32 -1.38
CA PRO A 223 5.20 10.08 -2.59
C PRO A 223 6.44 9.21 -2.36
N THR A 224 7.00 9.23 -1.15
CA THR A 224 8.16 8.44 -0.73
C THR A 224 7.80 7.04 -0.23
N GLY A 225 6.53 6.62 -0.29
CA GLY A 225 6.07 5.33 0.21
C GLY A 225 6.03 5.29 1.73
N ALA A 226 6.85 4.44 2.34
CA ALA A 226 6.92 4.17 3.76
C ALA A 226 5.67 3.49 4.33
N MET A 227 5.65 3.25 5.64
CA MET A 227 4.59 2.51 6.32
C MET A 227 3.94 3.37 7.41
N ILE A 228 2.62 3.50 7.37
CA ILE A 228 1.86 4.15 8.43
C ILE A 228 1.53 3.11 9.52
N LEU A 229 1.79 3.45 10.77
CA LEU A 229 1.52 2.61 11.92
C LEU A 229 0.20 2.99 12.59
N GLY A 230 -0.73 2.02 12.62
CA GLY A 230 -2.06 2.20 13.22
C GLY A 230 -2.99 3.13 12.43
N ARG A 231 -4.26 3.16 12.79
CA ARG A 231 -5.30 3.98 12.12
C ARG A 231 -5.87 5.09 13.00
N LYS A 232 -5.59 5.08 14.30
CA LYS A 232 -6.16 6.03 15.26
C LYS A 232 -5.84 7.47 14.90
N GLY A 233 -4.58 7.77 14.57
CA GLY A 233 -4.16 9.12 14.18
C GLY A 233 -4.79 9.60 12.87
N ILE A 234 -5.06 8.69 11.92
CA ILE A 234 -5.78 8.98 10.68
C ILE A 234 -7.25 9.32 10.99
N SER A 235 -7.93 8.48 11.78
CA SER A 235 -9.33 8.70 12.15
C SER A 235 -9.51 10.02 12.92
N GLU A 236 -8.60 10.33 13.85
CA GLU A 236 -8.61 11.61 14.58
C GLU A 236 -8.42 12.80 13.62
N ALA A 237 -7.45 12.71 12.70
CA ALA A 237 -7.18 13.75 11.71
C ALA A 237 -8.39 14.01 10.80
N TYR A 238 -9.04 12.97 10.31
CA TYR A 238 -10.17 13.09 9.40
C TYR A 238 -11.45 13.58 10.08
N ARG A 239 -11.62 13.31 11.39
CA ARG A 239 -12.78 13.79 12.17
C ARG A 239 -12.62 15.22 12.67
N THR A 240 -11.43 15.58 13.10
CA THR A 240 -11.20 16.87 13.82
C THR A 240 -10.37 17.86 13.01
N GLY A 241 -9.81 17.48 11.87
CA GLY A 241 -8.83 18.25 11.12
C GLY A 241 -7.45 18.29 11.77
N ARG A 242 -7.21 17.57 12.87
CA ARG A 242 -5.91 17.46 13.54
C ARG A 242 -5.64 16.04 13.98
N GLY A 243 -4.41 15.56 13.79
CA GLY A 243 -4.02 14.22 14.21
C GLY A 243 -2.52 14.00 14.13
N LYS A 244 -2.06 12.89 14.70
CA LYS A 244 -0.65 12.47 14.68
C LYS A 244 -0.56 11.11 14.02
N ILE A 245 0.12 11.02 12.89
CA ILE A 245 0.29 9.80 12.12
C ILE A 245 1.75 9.37 12.25
N LYS A 246 1.99 8.19 12.82
CA LYS A 246 3.31 7.61 12.87
C LYS A 246 3.65 7.00 11.52
N VAL A 247 4.80 7.34 10.97
CA VAL A 247 5.30 6.84 9.69
C VAL A 247 6.67 6.21 9.92
N ARG A 248 6.85 4.99 9.44
CA ARG A 248 8.08 4.21 9.60
C ARG A 248 8.68 3.89 8.25
N ALA A 249 10.01 3.96 8.17
CA ALA A 249 10.79 3.51 7.02
C ALA A 249 10.51 2.03 6.70
N VAL A 250 10.56 1.67 5.44
CA VAL A 250 10.54 0.26 5.02
C VAL A 250 11.93 -0.29 5.12
N THR A 251 12.08 -1.32 5.95
CA THR A 251 13.37 -1.94 6.25
C THR A 251 13.33 -3.44 6.07
N ASN A 252 14.44 -4.03 5.63
CA ASN A 252 14.63 -5.47 5.54
C ASN A 252 15.96 -5.88 6.19
N ILE A 253 15.94 -6.96 6.97
CA ILE A 253 17.16 -7.53 7.56
C ILE A 253 17.59 -8.71 6.68
N GLU A 254 18.77 -8.61 6.08
CA GLU A 254 19.34 -9.63 5.22
C GLU A 254 20.54 -10.31 5.88
N PRO A 255 20.62 -11.64 5.84
CA PRO A 255 21.82 -12.35 6.25
C PRO A 255 22.95 -12.15 5.25
N MET A 256 24.17 -12.04 5.75
CA MET A 256 25.40 -11.94 4.96
C MET A 256 26.26 -13.18 5.15
N ALA A 257 27.28 -13.34 4.29
CA ALA A 257 28.33 -14.35 4.48
C ALA A 257 28.95 -14.22 5.90
N ASN A 258 29.43 -15.33 6.47
CA ASN A 258 30.06 -15.38 7.79
C ASN A 258 29.13 -15.08 8.99
N GLY A 259 27.82 -15.20 8.83
CA GLY A 259 26.84 -15.01 9.90
C GLY A 259 26.67 -13.57 10.37
N LYS A 260 27.09 -12.60 9.54
CA LYS A 260 26.76 -11.18 9.72
C LYS A 260 25.35 -10.89 9.16
N HIS A 261 24.80 -9.76 9.58
CA HIS A 261 23.53 -9.24 9.07
C HIS A 261 23.71 -7.81 8.57
N ARG A 262 22.84 -7.39 7.65
CA ARG A 262 22.72 -6.00 7.25
C ARG A 262 21.26 -5.56 7.29
N ILE A 263 21.03 -4.32 7.66
CA ILE A 263 19.74 -3.66 7.59
C ILE A 263 19.72 -2.84 6.30
N ILE A 264 18.74 -3.08 5.47
CA ILE A 264 18.52 -2.34 4.23
C ILE A 264 17.30 -1.47 4.40
N VAL A 265 17.41 -0.19 4.10
CA VAL A 265 16.31 0.77 4.11
C VAL A 265 16.00 1.14 2.67
N THR A 266 14.77 0.88 2.23
CA THR A 266 14.32 1.10 0.85
C THR A 266 13.38 2.29 0.72
N GLU A 267 12.69 2.69 1.80
CA GLU A 267 11.77 3.81 1.81
C GLU A 267 11.89 4.58 3.12
N LEU A 268 11.76 5.90 3.06
CA LEU A 268 11.83 6.79 4.22
C LEU A 268 10.51 7.52 4.46
N PRO A 269 10.23 7.92 5.71
CA PRO A 269 9.09 8.79 6.00
C PRO A 269 9.14 10.07 5.18
N TYR A 270 7.97 10.58 4.82
CA TYR A 270 7.81 11.78 4.01
C TYR A 270 8.48 12.99 4.64
N LEU A 271 9.17 13.80 3.83
CA LEU A 271 9.96 14.98 4.20
C LEU A 271 11.24 14.70 4.98
N VAL A 272 11.66 13.45 5.14
CA VAL A 272 12.95 13.11 5.76
C VAL A 272 14.06 13.28 4.73
N ASN A 273 15.11 13.97 5.14
CA ASN A 273 16.32 14.13 4.35
C ASN A 273 17.25 12.93 4.55
N LYS A 274 17.54 12.20 3.47
CA LYS A 274 18.32 10.94 3.50
C LYS A 274 19.76 11.17 3.98
N ALA A 275 20.45 12.17 3.47
CA ALA A 275 21.85 12.45 3.85
C ALA A 275 21.98 12.81 5.34
N ARG A 276 21.09 13.68 5.85
CA ARG A 276 21.06 14.02 7.29
C ARG A 276 20.70 12.83 8.17
N LEU A 277 19.85 11.94 7.70
CA LEU A 277 19.53 10.70 8.41
C LEU A 277 20.78 9.82 8.53
N ILE A 278 21.54 9.64 7.43
CA ILE A 278 22.78 8.86 7.41
C ILE A 278 23.83 9.49 8.35
N GLU A 279 24.01 10.80 8.30
CA GLU A 279 24.88 11.53 9.23
C GLU A 279 24.47 11.29 10.69
N LYS A 280 23.17 11.40 11.00
CA LYS A 280 22.64 11.16 12.35
C LYS A 280 22.89 9.75 12.84
N ILE A 281 22.76 8.74 11.97
CA ILE A 281 23.06 7.34 12.30
C ILE A 281 24.57 7.20 12.62
N ALA A 282 25.44 7.80 11.80
CA ALA A 282 26.88 7.78 12.02
C ALA A 282 27.27 8.46 13.34
N ASP A 283 26.66 9.60 13.68
CA ASP A 283 26.90 10.30 14.93
C ASP A 283 26.45 9.49 16.15
N LEU A 284 25.26 8.86 16.11
CA LEU A 284 24.80 7.98 17.18
C LEU A 284 25.73 6.77 17.39
N HIS A 285 26.35 6.26 16.34
CA HIS A 285 27.38 5.23 16.43
C HIS A 285 28.67 5.76 17.07
N LYS A 286 29.17 6.93 16.64
CA LYS A 286 30.33 7.57 17.24
C LYS A 286 30.14 7.89 18.73
N GLU A 287 28.95 8.35 19.11
CA GLU A 287 28.56 8.62 20.51
C GLU A 287 28.32 7.35 21.33
N LYS A 288 28.44 6.16 20.73
CA LYS A 288 28.20 4.85 21.36
C LYS A 288 26.76 4.68 21.88
N ARG A 289 25.82 5.42 21.34
CA ARG A 289 24.39 5.27 21.68
C ARG A 289 23.76 4.12 20.90
N ILE A 290 24.29 3.81 19.73
CA ILE A 290 23.96 2.62 18.94
C ILE A 290 25.27 1.88 18.69
N ASP A 291 25.39 0.68 19.26
CA ASP A 291 26.57 -0.20 19.06
C ASP A 291 26.25 -1.27 18.00
N GLY A 292 27.30 -1.86 17.42
CA GLY A 292 27.19 -3.00 16.52
C GLY A 292 27.16 -2.66 15.01
N ILE A 293 27.18 -1.40 14.62
CA ILE A 293 27.33 -1.00 13.22
C ILE A 293 28.79 -1.15 12.79
N THR A 294 29.06 -1.80 11.66
CA THR A 294 30.42 -1.94 11.08
C THR A 294 30.63 -1.09 9.85
N ASP A 295 29.58 -0.86 9.07
CA ASP A 295 29.63 -0.02 7.87
C ASP A 295 28.26 0.60 7.61
N LEU A 296 28.27 1.79 7.01
CA LEU A 296 27.08 2.57 6.66
C LEU A 296 27.29 3.18 5.29
N ARG A 297 26.53 2.73 4.31
CA ARG A 297 26.63 3.15 2.91
C ARG A 297 25.30 3.59 2.35
N ASP A 298 25.37 4.54 1.43
CA ASP A 298 24.27 4.87 0.51
C ASP A 298 24.54 4.17 -0.83
N GLU A 299 23.70 3.20 -1.17
CA GLU A 299 23.73 2.47 -2.43
C GLU A 299 22.53 2.87 -3.34
N SER A 300 21.94 4.04 -3.09
CA SER A 300 20.81 4.51 -3.89
C SER A 300 21.24 4.79 -5.33
N ASP A 301 20.44 4.33 -6.27
CA ASP A 301 20.67 4.50 -7.70
C ASP A 301 19.37 4.85 -8.46
N ARG A 302 19.35 4.65 -9.77
CA ARG A 302 18.18 4.90 -10.63
C ARG A 302 17.03 3.91 -10.40
N GLU A 303 17.31 2.76 -9.81
CA GLU A 303 16.33 1.71 -9.49
C GLU A 303 15.61 1.99 -8.17
N GLY A 304 16.18 2.84 -7.31
CA GLY A 304 15.54 3.25 -6.07
C GLY A 304 16.50 3.63 -4.95
N MET A 305 15.91 3.98 -3.81
CA MET A 305 16.62 4.28 -2.58
C MET A 305 17.10 2.99 -1.92
N ARG A 306 18.36 2.98 -1.47
CA ARG A 306 18.97 1.86 -0.77
C ARG A 306 20.03 2.32 0.22
N ILE A 307 19.70 2.39 1.50
CA ILE A 307 20.68 2.62 2.57
C ILE A 307 21.05 1.27 3.15
N VAL A 308 22.32 0.97 3.26
CA VAL A 308 22.86 -0.29 3.79
C VAL A 308 23.60 -0.04 5.09
N ILE A 309 23.16 -0.72 6.16
CA ILE A 309 23.74 -0.67 7.50
C ILE A 309 24.25 -2.08 7.82
N GLU A 310 25.56 -2.29 7.76
CA GLU A 310 26.16 -3.59 8.11
C GLU A 310 26.42 -3.71 9.61
N LEU A 311 26.14 -4.88 10.14
CA LEU A 311 26.23 -5.15 11.57
C LEU A 311 27.34 -6.15 11.90
N ARG A 312 27.87 -6.07 13.14
CA ARG A 312 28.77 -7.09 13.68
C ARG A 312 28.03 -8.43 13.85
N LYS A 313 28.79 -9.52 13.84
CA LYS A 313 28.24 -10.88 13.98
C LYS A 313 27.56 -11.15 15.33
N ASP A 314 28.04 -10.51 16.40
CA ASP A 314 27.64 -10.70 17.79
C ASP A 314 26.42 -9.86 18.22
N VAL A 315 25.81 -9.11 17.30
CA VAL A 315 24.74 -8.17 17.60
C VAL A 315 23.41 -8.67 17.05
N ASN A 316 22.33 -8.52 17.83
CA ASN A 316 20.97 -8.78 17.34
C ASN A 316 20.52 -7.63 16.42
N PRO A 317 20.25 -7.90 15.14
CA PRO A 317 19.87 -6.87 14.17
C PRO A 317 18.59 -6.13 14.54
N GLN A 318 17.63 -6.84 15.17
CA GLN A 318 16.36 -6.24 15.56
C GLN A 318 16.52 -5.21 16.68
N ILE A 319 17.45 -5.45 17.60
CA ILE A 319 17.75 -4.48 18.70
C ILE A 319 18.33 -3.22 18.11
N VAL A 320 19.28 -3.35 17.18
CA VAL A 320 19.86 -2.19 16.50
C VAL A 320 18.81 -1.44 15.70
N LEU A 321 17.95 -2.14 14.96
CA LEU A 321 16.85 -1.53 14.22
C LEU A 321 15.89 -0.77 15.16
N ASN A 322 15.54 -1.34 16.30
CA ASN A 322 14.67 -0.67 17.27
C ASN A 322 15.33 0.61 17.84
N HIS A 323 16.64 0.59 18.07
CA HIS A 323 17.37 1.79 18.47
C HIS A 323 17.41 2.85 17.38
N LEU A 324 17.58 2.46 16.11
CA LEU A 324 17.52 3.34 14.96
C LEU A 324 16.15 3.99 14.83
N LEU A 325 15.07 3.21 14.90
CA LEU A 325 13.69 3.71 14.85
C LEU A 325 13.40 4.69 16.00
N LYS A 326 13.89 4.43 17.20
CA LYS A 326 13.65 5.27 18.38
C LYS A 326 14.44 6.58 18.39
N HIS A 327 15.65 6.60 17.81
CA HIS A 327 16.59 7.72 17.94
C HIS A 327 16.85 8.49 16.64
N THR A 328 16.26 8.08 15.53
CA THR A 328 16.40 8.72 14.22
C THR A 328 15.04 8.93 13.55
N GLN A 329 15.02 9.65 12.43
CA GLN A 329 13.83 9.86 11.61
C GLN A 329 13.47 8.65 10.71
N MET A 330 14.01 7.45 10.98
CA MET A 330 13.49 6.22 10.39
C MET A 330 12.06 5.90 10.86
N GLU A 331 11.66 6.43 12.02
CA GLU A 331 10.27 6.51 12.45
C GLU A 331 10.00 7.95 12.89
N ASP A 332 9.04 8.60 12.25
CA ASP A 332 8.69 9.99 12.54
C ASP A 332 7.17 10.16 12.61
N THR A 333 6.74 11.25 13.24
CA THR A 333 5.33 11.56 13.40
C THR A 333 4.94 12.71 12.49
N PHE A 334 4.08 12.43 11.50
CA PHE A 334 3.47 13.47 10.68
C PHE A 334 2.29 14.09 11.44
N GLY A 335 2.46 15.37 11.85
CA GLY A 335 1.42 16.13 12.53
C GLY A 335 0.45 16.71 11.53
N VAL A 336 -0.75 16.15 11.41
CA VAL A 336 -1.79 16.63 10.49
C VAL A 336 -2.46 17.89 11.03
N ILE A 337 -2.55 18.91 10.20
CA ILE A 337 -3.32 20.15 10.45
C ILE A 337 -4.02 20.51 9.13
N MET A 338 -5.31 20.21 9.05
CA MET A 338 -6.12 20.39 7.84
C MET A 338 -6.70 21.81 7.81
N LEU A 339 -5.81 22.80 7.77
CA LEU A 339 -6.14 24.22 7.70
C LEU A 339 -6.07 24.71 6.26
N ALA A 340 -7.16 25.31 5.76
CA ALA A 340 -7.22 25.91 4.43
C ALA A 340 -8.07 27.19 4.44
N LEU A 341 -7.97 28.00 3.40
CA LEU A 341 -8.79 29.19 3.21
C LEU A 341 -10.15 28.81 2.60
N VAL A 342 -11.20 29.21 3.28
CA VAL A 342 -12.59 29.13 2.80
C VAL A 342 -13.12 30.57 2.71
N ASN A 343 -13.35 31.07 1.50
CA ASN A 343 -13.73 32.47 1.26
C ASN A 343 -12.76 33.48 1.92
N ASN A 344 -11.46 33.23 1.77
CA ASN A 344 -10.35 33.98 2.38
C ASN A 344 -10.27 33.94 3.92
N GLU A 345 -11.06 33.12 4.59
CA GLU A 345 -10.98 32.88 6.03
C GLU A 345 -10.27 31.55 6.32
N PRO A 346 -9.25 31.52 7.20
CA PRO A 346 -8.59 30.27 7.59
C PRO A 346 -9.50 29.42 8.47
N LYS A 347 -9.76 28.17 8.06
CA LYS A 347 -10.59 27.21 8.80
C LYS A 347 -9.91 25.86 8.88
N ILE A 348 -9.99 25.21 10.03
CA ILE A 348 -9.65 23.81 10.21
C ILE A 348 -10.88 23.00 9.78
N LEU A 349 -10.69 22.10 8.83
CA LEU A 349 -11.76 21.35 8.20
C LEU A 349 -11.56 19.85 8.45
N ASN A 350 -12.64 19.12 8.57
CA ASN A 350 -12.62 17.66 8.50
C ASN A 350 -12.59 17.17 7.04
N LEU A 351 -12.36 15.87 6.82
CA LEU A 351 -12.23 15.32 5.47
C LEU A 351 -13.50 15.52 4.64
N LEU A 352 -14.67 15.27 5.21
CA LEU A 352 -15.95 15.38 4.51
C LEU A 352 -16.25 16.86 4.14
N GLU A 353 -15.94 17.80 5.02
CA GLU A 353 -16.08 19.23 4.74
C GLU A 353 -15.20 19.67 3.56
N MET A 354 -13.93 19.20 3.50
CA MET A 354 -13.04 19.51 2.38
C MET A 354 -13.58 18.99 1.05
N LEU A 355 -14.07 17.76 1.04
CA LEU A 355 -14.64 17.14 -0.17
C LEU A 355 -15.92 17.85 -0.61
N ASN A 356 -16.79 18.22 0.32
CA ASN A 356 -18.01 18.97 0.00
C ASN A 356 -17.71 20.39 -0.55
N LEU A 357 -16.71 21.09 0.01
CA LEU A 357 -16.29 22.40 -0.50
C LEU A 357 -15.66 22.30 -1.90
N TYR A 358 -14.88 21.25 -2.14
CA TYR A 358 -14.36 20.94 -3.47
C TYR A 358 -15.51 20.65 -4.45
N LEU A 359 -16.46 19.79 -4.09
CA LEU A 359 -17.59 19.44 -4.94
C LEU A 359 -18.44 20.68 -5.27
N LYS A 360 -18.70 21.54 -4.28
CA LYS A 360 -19.39 22.81 -4.48
C LYS A 360 -18.65 23.74 -5.48
N HIS A 361 -17.31 23.75 -5.42
CA HIS A 361 -16.52 24.48 -6.42
C HIS A 361 -16.69 23.88 -7.82
N GLN A 362 -16.69 22.56 -7.95
CA GLN A 362 -16.93 21.91 -9.25
C GLN A 362 -18.34 22.18 -9.79
N GLU A 363 -19.34 22.21 -8.94
CA GLU A 363 -20.71 22.60 -9.32
C GLU A 363 -20.72 24.02 -9.93
N ASP A 364 -20.03 24.98 -9.32
CA ASP A 364 -19.91 26.35 -9.85
C ASP A 364 -19.14 26.38 -11.17
N VAL A 365 -17.98 25.73 -11.24
CA VAL A 365 -17.14 25.65 -12.45
C VAL A 365 -17.90 25.04 -13.61
N VAL A 366 -18.55 23.89 -13.45
CA VAL A 366 -19.29 23.20 -14.51
C VAL A 366 -20.54 23.98 -14.90
N THR A 367 -21.24 24.60 -13.94
CA THR A 367 -22.39 25.49 -14.23
C THR A 367 -21.97 26.69 -15.08
N ARG A 368 -20.89 27.37 -14.70
CA ARG A 368 -20.36 28.54 -15.44
C ARG A 368 -19.85 28.14 -16.82
N ARG A 369 -19.13 27.02 -16.95
CA ARG A 369 -18.71 26.49 -18.25
C ARG A 369 -19.90 26.17 -19.13
N THR A 370 -20.90 25.47 -18.62
CA THR A 370 -22.10 25.07 -19.35
C THR A 370 -22.89 26.32 -19.83
N LYS A 371 -23.00 27.36 -18.98
CA LYS A 371 -23.58 28.65 -19.38
C LYS A 371 -22.81 29.32 -20.49
N TYR A 372 -21.47 29.32 -20.43
CA TYR A 372 -20.62 29.88 -21.48
C TYR A 372 -20.79 29.11 -22.77
N ASP A 373 -20.74 27.80 -22.78
CA ASP A 373 -20.91 26.95 -23.94
C ASP A 373 -22.33 27.07 -24.52
N LEU A 374 -23.35 27.17 -23.64
CA LEU A 374 -24.73 27.44 -24.05
C LEU A 374 -24.86 28.78 -24.79
N ASN A 375 -24.34 29.88 -24.20
CA ASN A 375 -24.39 31.19 -24.82
C ASN A 375 -23.69 31.19 -26.19
N LYS A 376 -22.51 30.53 -26.28
CA LYS A 376 -21.80 30.41 -27.55
C LYS A 376 -22.56 29.58 -28.61
N ALA A 377 -23.21 28.51 -28.17
CA ALA A 377 -24.03 27.68 -29.03
C ALA A 377 -25.28 28.45 -29.50
N GLU A 378 -25.95 29.19 -28.58
CA GLU A 378 -27.10 30.03 -28.94
C GLU A 378 -26.71 31.17 -29.85
N GLU A 379 -25.60 31.89 -29.61
CA GLU A 379 -25.08 32.91 -30.51
C GLU A 379 -24.82 32.36 -31.93
N ARG A 380 -24.20 31.17 -32.00
CA ARG A 380 -23.90 30.53 -33.29
C ARG A 380 -25.17 30.05 -34.00
N ALA A 381 -26.09 29.40 -33.27
CA ALA A 381 -27.37 28.92 -33.78
C ALA A 381 -28.22 30.08 -34.31
N HIS A 382 -28.23 31.23 -33.60
CA HIS A 382 -28.90 32.45 -34.04
C HIS A 382 -28.36 32.97 -35.36
N ILE A 383 -27.04 32.97 -35.53
CA ILE A 383 -26.41 33.36 -36.81
C ILE A 383 -26.80 32.37 -37.92
N LEU A 384 -26.75 31.05 -37.65
CA LEU A 384 -27.10 30.04 -38.65
C LEU A 384 -28.55 30.11 -39.06
N GLU A 385 -29.47 30.38 -38.12
CA GLU A 385 -30.88 30.60 -38.44
C GLU A 385 -31.08 31.74 -39.43
N GLY A 386 -30.42 32.87 -39.21
CA GLY A 386 -30.44 33.98 -40.16
C GLY A 386 -29.86 33.61 -41.53
N LEU A 387 -28.77 32.85 -41.57
CA LEU A 387 -28.19 32.37 -42.83
C LEU A 387 -29.10 31.39 -43.56
N LEU A 388 -29.82 30.50 -42.88
CA LEU A 388 -30.79 29.59 -43.47
C LEU A 388 -31.99 30.35 -44.05
N ILE A 389 -32.53 31.36 -43.33
CA ILE A 389 -33.59 32.26 -43.85
C ILE A 389 -33.12 32.96 -45.11
N ALA A 390 -31.85 33.46 -45.12
CA ALA A 390 -31.29 34.10 -46.29
C ALA A 390 -31.13 33.16 -47.50
N LEU A 391 -30.77 31.89 -47.24
CA LEU A 391 -30.67 30.87 -48.30
C LEU A 391 -32.02 30.46 -48.87
N ASP A 392 -33.08 30.46 -48.06
CA ASP A 392 -34.46 30.20 -48.52
C ASP A 392 -35.00 31.34 -49.42
N HIS A 393 -34.53 32.57 -49.19
CA HIS A 393 -34.96 33.76 -49.91
C HIS A 393 -33.80 34.41 -50.70
N ILE A 394 -32.90 33.62 -51.23
CA ILE A 394 -31.58 34.07 -51.74
C ILE A 394 -31.70 35.10 -52.84
N GLU A 395 -32.72 34.98 -53.76
CA GLU A 395 -32.91 35.93 -54.84
C GLU A 395 -33.30 37.35 -54.33
N GLU A 396 -34.11 37.38 -53.28
CA GLU A 396 -34.50 38.64 -52.65
C GLU A 396 -33.36 39.27 -51.86
N VAL A 397 -32.60 38.47 -51.15
CA VAL A 397 -31.38 38.91 -50.43
C VAL A 397 -30.37 39.51 -51.39
N ILE A 398 -30.09 38.87 -52.55
CA ILE A 398 -29.19 39.38 -53.56
C ILE A 398 -29.74 40.71 -54.18
N ARG A 399 -31.06 40.79 -54.38
CA ARG A 399 -31.68 42.02 -54.89
C ARG A 399 -31.50 43.21 -53.96
N ILE A 400 -31.75 43.03 -52.66
CA ILE A 400 -31.56 44.02 -51.56
C ILE A 400 -30.09 44.46 -51.48
N ILE A 401 -29.17 43.53 -51.42
CA ILE A 401 -27.72 43.82 -51.28
C ILE A 401 -27.24 44.66 -52.54
N ARG A 402 -27.68 44.28 -53.72
CA ARG A 402 -27.31 45.01 -54.96
C ARG A 402 -27.94 46.39 -55.05
N ALA A 403 -29.14 46.59 -54.52
CA ALA A 403 -29.82 47.87 -54.52
C ALA A 403 -29.27 48.87 -53.54
N SER A 404 -28.65 48.37 -52.45
CA SER A 404 -28.11 49.19 -51.36
C SER A 404 -26.79 49.84 -51.72
N GLN A 405 -26.63 51.12 -51.40
CA GLN A 405 -25.39 51.88 -51.67
C GLN A 405 -24.27 51.64 -50.64
N THR A 406 -24.61 51.20 -49.43
CA THR A 406 -23.68 50.96 -48.37
C THR A 406 -24.09 49.70 -47.64
N VAL A 407 -23.09 49.05 -46.95
CA VAL A 407 -23.31 47.89 -46.10
C VAL A 407 -24.30 48.18 -44.99
N ALA A 408 -24.29 49.36 -44.40
CA ALA A 408 -25.21 49.78 -43.36
C ALA A 408 -26.67 49.80 -43.82
N ILE A 409 -26.92 50.32 -45.03
CA ILE A 409 -28.24 50.34 -45.66
C ILE A 409 -28.69 48.90 -45.97
N ALA A 410 -27.82 48.08 -46.57
CA ALA A 410 -28.13 46.69 -46.87
C ALA A 410 -28.54 45.91 -45.60
N LYS A 411 -27.85 46.11 -44.49
CA LYS A 411 -28.23 45.54 -43.22
C LYS A 411 -29.61 45.95 -42.73
N GLN A 412 -29.89 47.27 -42.77
CA GLN A 412 -31.19 47.81 -42.36
C GLN A 412 -32.36 47.26 -43.17
N GLU A 413 -32.17 47.17 -44.48
CA GLU A 413 -33.19 46.62 -45.39
C GLU A 413 -33.40 45.14 -45.23
N LEU A 414 -32.33 44.37 -45.00
CA LEU A 414 -32.40 42.94 -44.67
C LEU A 414 -33.13 42.71 -43.34
N MET A 415 -32.81 43.50 -42.32
CA MET A 415 -33.47 43.43 -41.01
C MET A 415 -34.96 43.73 -41.10
N ALA A 416 -35.33 44.78 -41.90
CA ALA A 416 -36.73 45.16 -42.11
C ALA A 416 -37.51 44.11 -42.93
N ALA A 417 -36.90 43.49 -43.92
CA ALA A 417 -37.56 42.55 -44.84
C ALA A 417 -37.79 41.18 -44.22
N PHE A 418 -36.86 40.70 -43.43
CA PHE A 418 -36.88 39.32 -42.88
C PHE A 418 -36.96 39.25 -41.35
N GLY A 419 -37.07 40.37 -40.64
CA GLY A 419 -37.12 40.42 -39.19
C GLY A 419 -35.82 39.97 -38.51
N LEU A 420 -34.68 40.16 -39.20
CA LEU A 420 -33.36 39.68 -38.71
C LEU A 420 -32.75 40.61 -37.66
N SER A 421 -31.90 40.08 -36.82
CA SER A 421 -31.04 40.86 -35.91
C SER A 421 -29.85 41.48 -36.67
N ASP A 422 -29.21 42.49 -36.10
CA ASP A 422 -28.02 43.14 -36.68
C ASP A 422 -26.88 42.12 -36.91
N ALA A 423 -26.67 41.18 -35.98
CA ALA A 423 -25.67 40.12 -36.10
C ALA A 423 -25.98 39.15 -37.25
N GLN A 424 -27.24 38.77 -37.43
CA GLN A 424 -27.68 37.93 -38.55
C GLN A 424 -27.51 38.66 -39.88
N ALA A 425 -27.96 39.92 -39.98
CA ALA A 425 -27.80 40.73 -41.19
C ALA A 425 -26.32 40.95 -41.54
N GLN A 426 -25.45 41.17 -40.57
CA GLN A 426 -24.01 41.25 -40.77
C GLN A 426 -23.44 39.94 -41.34
N ALA A 427 -23.80 38.77 -40.74
CA ALA A 427 -23.36 37.46 -41.22
C ALA A 427 -23.83 37.16 -42.66
N ILE A 428 -25.03 37.64 -43.06
CA ILE A 428 -25.54 37.50 -44.41
C ILE A 428 -24.73 38.35 -45.41
N VAL A 429 -24.42 39.59 -45.06
CA VAL A 429 -23.61 40.47 -45.91
C VAL A 429 -22.18 39.94 -46.05
N ASP A 430 -21.61 39.37 -45.04
CA ASP A 430 -20.27 38.78 -45.07
C ASP A 430 -20.23 37.37 -45.70
N MET A 431 -21.39 36.83 -46.11
CA MET A 431 -21.49 35.47 -46.65
C MET A 431 -20.74 35.33 -47.98
N ARG A 432 -19.92 34.33 -48.11
CA ARG A 432 -19.16 34.04 -49.34
C ARG A 432 -20.05 33.35 -50.36
N LEU A 433 -19.85 33.66 -51.67
CA LEU A 433 -20.61 33.08 -52.80
C LEU A 433 -20.62 31.52 -52.79
N ARG A 434 -19.59 30.86 -52.32
CA ARG A 434 -19.54 29.39 -52.20
C ARG A 434 -20.63 28.84 -51.27
N ALA A 435 -21.06 29.59 -50.27
CA ALA A 435 -22.08 29.16 -49.30
C ALA A 435 -23.46 28.98 -49.93
N LEU A 436 -23.65 29.49 -51.16
CA LEU A 436 -24.90 29.34 -51.94
C LEU A 436 -25.07 27.97 -52.60
N THR A 437 -24.05 27.10 -52.52
CA THR A 437 -24.14 25.74 -53.09
C THR A 437 -24.99 24.82 -52.21
N GLY A 438 -25.77 23.91 -52.84
CA GLY A 438 -26.61 22.97 -52.10
C GLY A 438 -25.83 22.08 -51.10
N LEU A 439 -24.54 21.81 -51.38
CA LEU A 439 -23.68 21.05 -50.46
C LEU A 439 -23.38 21.83 -49.17
N GLU A 440 -23.11 23.13 -49.27
CA GLU A 440 -22.83 24.00 -48.14
C GLU A 440 -24.10 24.26 -47.31
N ARG A 441 -25.25 24.38 -47.96
CA ARG A 441 -26.57 24.45 -47.29
C ARG A 441 -26.81 23.25 -46.41
N GLY A 442 -26.60 22.01 -46.90
CA GLY A 442 -26.75 20.79 -46.12
C GLY A 442 -25.80 20.75 -44.92
N LYS A 443 -24.58 21.33 -45.01
CA LYS A 443 -23.67 21.46 -43.88
C LYS A 443 -24.17 22.44 -42.82
N LEU A 444 -24.74 23.60 -43.24
CA LEU A 444 -25.29 24.57 -42.29
C LEU A 444 -26.53 24.02 -41.56
N GLU A 445 -27.39 23.28 -42.27
CA GLU A 445 -28.55 22.62 -41.69
C GLU A 445 -28.11 21.53 -40.66
N ALA A 446 -27.09 20.73 -40.98
CA ALA A 446 -26.52 19.73 -40.08
C ALA A 446 -25.87 20.38 -38.85
N GLU A 447 -25.10 21.49 -39.05
CA GLU A 447 -24.48 22.24 -37.94
C GLU A 447 -25.55 22.84 -37.01
N TYR A 448 -26.62 23.39 -37.59
CA TYR A 448 -27.74 23.98 -36.85
C TYR A 448 -28.44 22.92 -35.99
N LYS A 449 -28.69 21.73 -36.54
CA LYS A 449 -29.29 20.61 -35.80
C LYS A 449 -28.41 20.14 -34.65
N ASP A 450 -27.11 19.96 -34.90
CA ASP A 450 -26.14 19.57 -33.86
C ASP A 450 -26.09 20.62 -32.74
N LEU A 451 -26.14 21.90 -33.07
CA LEU A 451 -26.19 22.99 -32.09
C LEU A 451 -27.50 22.97 -31.29
N GLN A 452 -28.64 22.70 -31.91
CA GLN A 452 -29.93 22.59 -31.21
C GLN A 452 -29.91 21.41 -30.19
N GLU A 453 -29.33 20.26 -30.57
CA GLU A 453 -29.16 19.15 -29.69
C GLU A 453 -28.24 19.51 -28.50
N LYS A 454 -27.11 20.20 -28.73
CA LYS A 454 -26.21 20.72 -27.71
C LYS A 454 -26.89 21.75 -26.79
N ILE A 455 -27.65 22.68 -27.33
CA ILE A 455 -28.40 23.69 -26.56
C ILE A 455 -29.42 22.98 -25.63
N ALA A 456 -30.14 21.99 -26.13
CA ALA A 456 -31.08 21.22 -25.33
C ALA A 456 -30.36 20.45 -24.20
N TYR A 457 -29.23 19.85 -24.53
CA TYR A 457 -28.39 19.16 -23.56
C TYR A 457 -27.88 20.11 -22.45
N TYR A 458 -27.28 21.25 -22.79
CA TYR A 458 -26.82 22.24 -21.84
C TYR A 458 -27.93 22.79 -20.95
N LYS A 459 -29.10 23.08 -21.52
CA LYS A 459 -30.29 23.49 -20.76
C LYS A 459 -30.74 22.42 -19.79
N SER A 460 -30.66 21.14 -20.18
CA SER A 460 -31.00 20.03 -19.30
C SER A 460 -30.06 19.89 -18.11
N ILE A 461 -28.74 20.15 -18.30
CA ILE A 461 -27.77 20.15 -17.21
C ILE A 461 -28.05 21.31 -16.24
N LEU A 462 -28.32 22.51 -16.76
CA LEU A 462 -28.54 23.70 -15.93
C LEU A 462 -29.88 23.68 -15.15
N SER A 463 -30.85 22.90 -15.60
CA SER A 463 -32.16 22.77 -14.96
C SER A 463 -32.27 21.63 -13.95
N ASP A 464 -31.30 20.71 -13.91
CA ASP A 464 -31.35 19.49 -13.10
C ASP A 464 -30.00 19.28 -12.38
N GLU A 465 -30.01 19.47 -11.05
CA GLU A 465 -28.83 19.30 -10.19
C GLU A 465 -28.29 17.86 -10.28
N LYS A 466 -29.13 16.85 -10.38
CA LYS A 466 -28.69 15.46 -10.49
C LYS A 466 -27.95 15.18 -11.78
N LYS A 467 -28.36 15.83 -12.89
CA LYS A 467 -27.62 15.76 -14.15
C LYS A 467 -26.29 16.48 -14.09
N LEU A 468 -26.23 17.65 -13.43
CA LEU A 468 -25.00 18.39 -13.22
C LEU A 468 -23.99 17.55 -12.42
N LEU A 469 -24.42 16.93 -11.34
CA LEU A 469 -23.62 16.02 -10.51
C LEU A 469 -23.14 14.79 -11.32
N GLY A 470 -24.01 14.24 -12.18
CA GLY A 470 -23.64 13.15 -13.09
C GLY A 470 -22.49 13.53 -14.04
N VAL A 471 -22.55 14.74 -14.63
CA VAL A 471 -21.46 15.26 -15.50
C VAL A 471 -20.16 15.41 -14.71
N ILE A 472 -20.20 15.96 -13.51
CA ILE A 472 -19.03 16.10 -12.64
C ILE A 472 -18.42 14.73 -12.35
N ARG A 473 -19.25 13.75 -11.95
CA ARG A 473 -18.82 12.39 -11.68
C ARG A 473 -18.11 11.75 -12.88
N ASP A 474 -18.71 11.79 -14.03
CA ASP A 474 -18.14 11.19 -15.24
C ASP A 474 -16.79 11.82 -15.61
N GLU A 475 -16.66 13.15 -15.47
CA GLU A 475 -15.41 13.86 -15.75
C GLU A 475 -14.29 13.55 -14.77
N ILE A 476 -14.57 13.49 -13.46
CA ILE A 476 -13.53 13.17 -12.47
C ILE A 476 -13.10 11.71 -12.56
N ASN A 477 -14.01 10.79 -12.94
CA ASN A 477 -13.67 9.39 -13.15
C ASN A 477 -12.71 9.18 -14.32
N VAL A 478 -12.88 9.93 -15.42
CA VAL A 478 -11.90 9.93 -16.51
C VAL A 478 -10.50 10.34 -16.03
N ILE A 479 -10.41 11.26 -15.08
CA ILE A 479 -9.14 11.68 -14.48
C ILE A 479 -8.57 10.56 -13.60
N ALA A 480 -9.40 9.90 -12.80
CA ALA A 480 -8.98 8.76 -11.97
C ALA A 480 -8.46 7.59 -12.81
N GLU A 481 -9.09 7.29 -13.93
CA GLU A 481 -8.64 6.24 -14.86
C GLU A 481 -7.32 6.62 -15.57
N LYS A 482 -7.20 7.86 -16.00
CA LYS A 482 -6.06 8.33 -16.80
C LYS A 482 -4.79 8.54 -15.99
N TYR A 483 -4.90 9.03 -14.76
CA TYR A 483 -3.77 9.44 -13.91
C TYR A 483 -3.65 8.67 -12.62
N GLY A 484 -4.65 7.88 -12.23
CA GLY A 484 -4.64 7.12 -11.00
C GLY A 484 -3.65 5.96 -11.06
N ASP A 485 -2.89 5.81 -9.99
CA ASP A 485 -1.92 4.74 -9.77
C ASP A 485 -2.22 3.98 -8.46
N ASP A 486 -1.44 2.97 -8.19
CA ASP A 486 -1.57 2.21 -6.97
C ASP A 486 -0.98 2.97 -5.77
N ARG A 487 -1.49 2.67 -4.58
CA ARG A 487 -1.01 3.23 -3.33
C ARG A 487 0.47 2.88 -3.12
N ARG A 488 1.27 3.87 -2.74
CA ARG A 488 2.69 3.71 -2.41
C ARG A 488 2.91 3.43 -0.93
N THR A 489 2.17 4.12 -0.05
CA THR A 489 2.30 3.98 1.40
C THR A 489 1.53 2.76 1.89
N SER A 490 2.20 1.87 2.59
CA SER A 490 1.62 0.69 3.22
C SER A 490 1.10 0.99 4.64
N PHE A 491 0.31 0.07 5.19
CA PHE A 491 -0.15 0.13 6.57
C PHE A 491 0.49 -0.98 7.39
N GLY A 492 0.99 -0.62 8.56
CA GLY A 492 1.53 -1.53 9.56
C GLY A 492 0.69 -1.50 10.83
N VAL A 493 0.91 -2.49 11.68
CA VAL A 493 0.29 -2.54 13.01
C VAL A 493 1.07 -1.60 13.93
N ASP A 494 0.37 -0.68 14.61
CA ASP A 494 0.98 0.03 15.74
C ASP A 494 1.09 -0.99 16.88
N ASP A 495 2.23 -1.07 17.52
CA ASP A 495 2.53 -2.02 18.59
C ASP A 495 1.61 -1.87 19.85
N GLU A 496 0.71 -0.92 19.83
CA GLU A 496 -0.33 -0.69 20.82
C GLU A 496 -1.72 -0.96 20.20
N PHE A 497 -2.22 -2.18 20.37
CA PHE A 497 -3.63 -2.62 20.25
C PHE A 497 -4.55 -1.88 19.25
N GLU A 498 -5.00 -2.55 18.20
CA GLU A 498 -6.32 -2.40 17.53
C GLU A 498 -6.43 -3.19 16.21
N ALA A 499 -5.47 -4.09 15.90
CA ALA A 499 -5.45 -4.79 14.60
C ALA A 499 -6.41 -6.01 14.53
N GLU A 500 -6.91 -6.51 15.65
CA GLU A 500 -7.75 -7.72 15.67
C GLU A 500 -9.16 -7.46 15.13
N ASP A 501 -9.70 -6.27 15.38
CA ASP A 501 -11.08 -5.93 14.98
C ASP A 501 -11.27 -5.72 13.46
N LEU A 502 -10.18 -5.65 12.69
CA LEU A 502 -10.20 -5.35 11.26
C LEU A 502 -9.70 -6.49 10.36
N ILE A 503 -9.21 -7.59 10.95
CA ILE A 503 -8.71 -8.74 10.20
C ILE A 503 -9.70 -9.88 10.36
N PRO A 504 -10.28 -10.42 9.28
CA PRO A 504 -11.15 -11.58 9.37
C PRO A 504 -10.39 -12.77 9.97
N ASP A 505 -11.06 -13.55 10.84
CA ASP A 505 -10.46 -14.71 11.50
C ASP A 505 -10.52 -15.95 10.61
N ASP A 506 -9.92 -15.84 9.41
CA ASP A 506 -9.87 -16.92 8.43
C ASP A 506 -8.86 -17.99 8.83
N ASP A 507 -9.13 -19.22 8.38
CA ASP A 507 -8.18 -20.32 8.46
C ASP A 507 -6.96 -20.04 7.57
N ILE A 508 -5.77 -20.26 8.11
CA ILE A 508 -4.50 -20.07 7.41
C ILE A 508 -3.55 -21.26 7.64
N VAL A 509 -2.64 -21.45 6.68
CA VAL A 509 -1.52 -22.39 6.81
C VAL A 509 -0.25 -21.58 7.05
N ILE A 510 0.46 -21.90 8.11
CA ILE A 510 1.79 -21.36 8.41
C ILE A 510 2.82 -22.41 8.05
N ALA A 511 3.83 -22.03 7.27
CA ALA A 511 4.96 -22.87 6.88
C ALA A 511 6.28 -22.20 7.28
N MET A 512 7.21 -22.98 7.82
CA MET A 512 8.54 -22.52 8.22
C MET A 512 9.62 -23.47 7.70
N THR A 513 10.77 -22.91 7.34
CA THR A 513 11.94 -23.67 6.89
C THR A 513 13.01 -23.81 7.98
N ASN A 514 13.95 -24.73 7.78
CA ASN A 514 15.08 -24.95 8.70
C ASN A 514 15.99 -23.73 8.89
N LEU A 515 16.13 -22.88 7.86
CA LEU A 515 16.87 -21.65 7.94
C LEU A 515 16.04 -20.49 8.54
N GLY A 516 14.78 -20.76 8.91
CA GLY A 516 13.92 -19.81 9.60
C GLY A 516 13.17 -18.84 8.67
N TYR A 517 12.87 -19.22 7.43
CA TYR A 517 11.92 -18.48 6.61
C TYR A 517 10.50 -18.93 6.95
N ILE A 518 9.61 -17.97 7.20
CA ILE A 518 8.22 -18.21 7.59
C ILE A 518 7.27 -17.46 6.67
N LYS A 519 6.10 -18.05 6.44
CA LYS A 519 5.00 -17.40 5.70
C LYS A 519 3.65 -17.94 6.15
N ARG A 520 2.59 -17.17 5.93
CA ARG A 520 1.21 -17.64 5.97
C ARG A 520 0.61 -17.69 4.58
N MET A 521 -0.36 -18.56 4.36
CA MET A 521 -1.05 -18.73 3.08
C MET A 521 -2.43 -19.33 3.29
N SER A 522 -3.31 -19.19 2.26
CA SER A 522 -4.63 -19.83 2.28
C SER A 522 -4.51 -21.37 2.23
N PRO A 523 -5.40 -22.10 2.93
CA PRO A 523 -5.47 -23.56 2.88
C PRO A 523 -5.66 -24.13 1.46
N ASP A 524 -6.31 -23.39 0.57
CA ASP A 524 -6.62 -23.80 -0.81
C ASP A 524 -5.40 -24.09 -1.67
N ASN A 525 -4.22 -23.67 -1.21
CA ASN A 525 -2.96 -23.91 -1.92
C ASN A 525 -2.48 -25.37 -1.88
N PHE A 526 -3.14 -26.27 -1.11
CA PHE A 526 -2.72 -27.66 -0.95
C PHE A 526 -3.82 -28.64 -1.36
N ARG A 527 -3.66 -29.29 -2.52
CA ARG A 527 -4.57 -30.34 -3.03
C ARG A 527 -4.09 -31.73 -2.63
N SER A 528 -5.04 -32.65 -2.40
CA SER A 528 -4.76 -34.06 -2.13
C SER A 528 -4.12 -34.75 -3.33
N GLN A 529 -3.13 -35.63 -3.09
CA GLN A 529 -2.48 -36.46 -4.11
C GLN A 529 -2.46 -37.94 -3.72
N ASN A 530 -2.52 -38.81 -4.71
CA ASN A 530 -2.46 -40.24 -4.49
C ASN A 530 -1.07 -40.72 -4.05
N ARG A 531 -1.01 -41.86 -3.34
CA ARG A 531 0.21 -42.52 -2.90
C ARG A 531 1.17 -42.78 -4.07
N GLY A 532 2.45 -42.42 -3.89
CA GLY A 532 3.49 -42.62 -4.93
C GLY A 532 3.59 -41.50 -5.97
N GLY A 533 2.82 -40.38 -5.82
CA GLY A 533 2.94 -39.20 -6.65
C GLY A 533 4.31 -38.51 -6.52
N ARG A 534 4.62 -37.58 -7.45
CA ARG A 534 5.90 -36.83 -7.48
C ARG A 534 5.93 -35.68 -6.49
N GLY A 535 4.80 -35.31 -5.86
CA GLY A 535 4.68 -34.18 -4.96
C GLY A 535 4.55 -32.82 -5.67
N ILE A 536 4.19 -31.79 -4.91
CA ILE A 536 4.07 -30.40 -5.37
C ILE A 536 5.09 -29.56 -4.63
N LYS A 537 5.77 -28.65 -5.33
CA LYS A 537 6.68 -27.70 -4.67
C LYS A 537 5.88 -26.70 -3.84
N GLY A 538 6.01 -26.78 -2.52
CA GLY A 538 5.25 -25.97 -1.58
C GLY A 538 5.89 -24.64 -1.20
N MET A 539 7.20 -24.51 -1.43
CA MET A 539 7.98 -23.32 -1.12
C MET A 539 9.26 -23.31 -1.93
N GLN A 540 9.73 -22.15 -2.35
CA GLN A 540 11.05 -22.00 -2.93
C GLN A 540 12.06 -21.89 -1.79
N THR A 541 12.98 -22.83 -1.73
CA THR A 541 14.07 -22.89 -0.73
C THR A 541 15.40 -22.49 -1.36
N ILE A 542 16.35 -22.05 -0.53
CA ILE A 542 17.75 -21.86 -0.94
C ILE A 542 18.42 -23.26 -0.95
N ASP A 543 19.57 -23.39 -1.60
CA ASP A 543 20.39 -24.60 -1.49
C ASP A 543 20.66 -24.93 -0.01
N GLU A 544 20.40 -26.19 0.39
CA GLU A 544 20.46 -26.69 1.76
C GLU A 544 19.32 -26.27 2.73
N ASP A 545 18.26 -25.56 2.30
CA ASP A 545 17.09 -25.25 3.13
C ASP A 545 15.91 -26.17 2.82
N PHE A 546 15.09 -26.50 3.86
CA PHE A 546 13.91 -27.34 3.72
C PHE A 546 12.82 -26.95 4.72
N ILE A 547 11.58 -27.29 4.43
CA ILE A 547 10.46 -27.00 5.34
C ILE A 547 10.54 -27.93 6.56
N THR A 548 10.55 -27.32 7.76
CA THR A 548 10.57 -28.06 9.05
C THR A 548 9.19 -28.21 9.64
N ASP A 549 8.36 -27.17 9.53
CA ASP A 549 7.03 -27.15 10.14
C ASP A 549 6.00 -26.58 9.20
N ILE A 550 4.80 -27.18 9.24
CA ILE A 550 3.60 -26.67 8.59
C ILE A 550 2.39 -27.01 9.47
N PHE A 551 1.53 -26.03 9.76
CA PHE A 551 0.31 -26.26 10.51
C PHE A 551 -0.78 -25.26 10.13
N MET A 552 -2.02 -25.62 10.41
CA MET A 552 -3.19 -24.76 10.20
C MET A 552 -3.57 -24.10 11.52
N THR A 553 -3.99 -22.84 11.41
CA THR A 553 -4.48 -22.03 12.54
C THR A 553 -5.39 -20.93 11.97
N THR A 554 -5.94 -20.06 12.83
CA THR A 554 -6.66 -18.86 12.37
C THR A 554 -5.81 -17.60 12.50
N ASN A 555 -6.22 -16.53 11.81
CA ASN A 555 -5.49 -15.26 11.81
C ASN A 555 -5.33 -14.67 13.22
N HIS A 556 -6.34 -14.80 14.09
CA HIS A 556 -6.33 -14.19 15.43
C HIS A 556 -5.62 -15.05 16.49
N HIS A 557 -5.33 -16.30 16.21
CA HIS A 557 -4.60 -17.13 17.15
C HIS A 557 -3.20 -16.59 17.42
N SER A 558 -2.76 -16.71 18.68
CA SER A 558 -1.37 -16.50 19.04
C SER A 558 -0.56 -17.73 18.68
N VAL A 559 0.64 -17.51 18.17
CA VAL A 559 1.59 -18.60 17.87
C VAL A 559 2.79 -18.44 18.79
N ASP A 560 3.06 -19.47 19.60
CA ASP A 560 4.21 -19.55 20.47
C ASP A 560 5.36 -20.26 19.75
N PHE A 561 6.48 -19.57 19.62
CA PHE A 561 7.69 -20.03 18.98
C PHE A 561 8.70 -20.46 20.04
N PHE A 562 8.95 -21.71 20.13
CA PHE A 562 9.97 -22.27 21.03
C PHE A 562 11.28 -22.45 20.28
N THR A 563 12.39 -22.15 20.95
CA THR A 563 13.71 -22.18 20.32
C THR A 563 14.57 -23.33 20.89
N ASN A 564 15.61 -23.71 20.13
CA ASN A 564 16.62 -24.69 20.56
C ASN A 564 17.33 -24.26 21.85
N PHE A 565 17.35 -22.97 22.17
CA PHE A 565 17.90 -22.44 23.44
C PHE A 565 16.93 -22.51 24.61
N GLY A 566 15.74 -23.11 24.42
CA GLY A 566 14.72 -23.25 25.44
C GLY A 566 14.01 -21.94 25.79
N ARG A 567 13.89 -21.02 24.83
CA ARG A 567 13.14 -19.77 24.97
C ARG A 567 11.83 -19.88 24.22
N VAL A 568 10.88 -18.98 24.55
CA VAL A 568 9.59 -18.85 23.89
C VAL A 568 9.34 -17.41 23.52
N TYR A 569 8.84 -17.18 22.31
CA TYR A 569 8.38 -15.90 21.76
C TYR A 569 6.94 -16.06 21.31
N ARG A 570 6.15 -14.98 21.30
CA ARG A 570 4.76 -15.00 20.88
C ARG A 570 4.49 -13.95 19.81
N LEU A 571 3.81 -14.36 18.73
CA LEU A 571 3.24 -13.49 17.71
C LEU A 571 1.78 -13.87 17.49
N LYS A 572 0.98 -12.91 17.02
CA LYS A 572 -0.32 -13.18 16.42
C LYS A 572 -0.11 -13.73 15.00
N ALA A 573 -0.93 -14.67 14.58
CA ALA A 573 -0.77 -15.33 13.28
C ALA A 573 -0.87 -14.34 12.10
N TYR A 574 -1.71 -13.31 12.21
CA TYR A 574 -1.81 -12.24 11.21
C TYR A 574 -0.55 -11.37 11.06
N GLN A 575 0.34 -11.35 12.05
CA GLN A 575 1.63 -10.64 11.98
C GLN A 575 2.66 -11.34 11.09
N ILE A 576 2.40 -12.61 10.75
CA ILE A 576 3.23 -13.35 9.81
C ILE A 576 2.85 -12.92 8.39
N PRO A 577 3.80 -12.45 7.56
CA PRO A 577 3.50 -11.97 6.21
C PRO A 577 2.84 -13.05 5.33
N GLU A 578 1.83 -12.62 4.58
CA GLU A 578 1.20 -13.46 3.58
C GLU A 578 2.09 -13.59 2.35
N ALA A 579 2.17 -14.80 1.80
CA ALA A 579 2.98 -15.03 0.64
C ALA A 579 2.45 -16.19 -0.20
N GLY A 580 2.64 -16.11 -1.52
CA GLY A 580 2.21 -17.14 -2.46
C GLY A 580 2.89 -18.48 -2.20
N ARG A 581 2.28 -19.58 -2.71
CA ARG A 581 2.74 -20.96 -2.51
C ARG A 581 4.23 -21.15 -2.83
N THR A 582 4.71 -20.61 -3.92
CA THR A 582 6.08 -20.80 -4.40
C THR A 582 7.09 -19.80 -3.82
N SER A 583 6.65 -18.76 -3.11
CA SER A 583 7.55 -17.75 -2.53
C SER A 583 8.32 -18.32 -1.33
N ARG A 584 9.50 -17.75 -1.06
CA ARG A 584 10.36 -18.12 0.08
C ARG A 584 9.76 -17.71 1.44
N GLY A 585 8.94 -16.69 1.50
CA GLY A 585 8.49 -16.08 2.75
C GLY A 585 9.52 -15.11 3.36
N THR A 586 9.30 -14.72 4.61
CA THR A 586 10.10 -13.74 5.35
C THR A 586 10.98 -14.45 6.38
N ALA A 587 12.22 -14.00 6.57
CA ALA A 587 13.08 -14.53 7.62
C ALA A 587 12.48 -14.23 9.01
N ILE A 588 12.37 -15.24 9.86
CA ILE A 588 11.75 -15.12 11.20
C ILE A 588 12.46 -14.11 12.10
N ILE A 589 13.74 -13.86 11.87
CA ILE A 589 14.52 -12.84 12.58
C ILE A 589 13.99 -11.42 12.35
N ASN A 590 13.28 -11.18 11.25
CA ASN A 590 12.59 -9.91 10.99
C ASN A 590 11.31 -9.74 11.84
N LEU A 591 10.80 -10.81 12.41
CA LEU A 591 9.58 -10.83 13.20
C LEU A 591 9.86 -11.01 14.70
N LEU A 592 10.89 -11.79 15.08
CA LEU A 592 11.26 -12.12 16.44
C LEU A 592 12.68 -11.67 16.80
N GLN A 593 12.89 -11.25 18.04
CA GLN A 593 14.21 -10.83 18.54
C GLN A 593 15.05 -12.06 18.95
N LEU A 594 15.42 -12.90 17.98
CA LEU A 594 16.24 -14.09 18.22
C LEU A 594 17.69 -13.72 18.53
N GLN A 595 18.33 -14.54 19.36
CA GLN A 595 19.77 -14.44 19.63
C GLN A 595 20.60 -15.04 18.47
N PRO A 596 21.87 -14.72 18.36
CA PRO A 596 22.75 -15.40 17.39
C PRO A 596 22.71 -16.93 17.57
N GLU A 597 22.59 -17.66 16.46
CA GLU A 597 22.45 -19.13 16.40
C GLU A 597 21.18 -19.72 17.05
N GLU A 598 20.25 -18.89 17.54
CA GLU A 598 18.95 -19.32 18.03
C GLU A 598 18.03 -19.69 16.85
N LYS A 599 17.46 -20.91 16.89
CA LYS A 599 16.55 -21.45 15.85
C LYS A 599 15.24 -21.86 16.47
N ILE A 600 14.16 -21.70 15.72
CA ILE A 600 12.85 -22.19 16.11
C ILE A 600 12.84 -23.73 16.00
N THR A 601 12.41 -24.41 17.03
CA THR A 601 12.31 -25.87 17.11
C THR A 601 10.88 -26.37 17.21
N ALA A 602 9.97 -25.53 17.70
CA ALA A 602 8.55 -25.88 17.75
C ALA A 602 7.69 -24.62 17.62
N MET A 603 6.59 -24.75 16.90
CA MET A 603 5.56 -23.73 16.80
C MET A 603 4.24 -24.30 17.36
N ILE A 604 3.60 -23.58 18.26
CA ILE A 604 2.35 -24.01 18.87
C ILE A 604 1.30 -22.91 18.70
N PRO A 605 0.20 -23.17 18.00
CA PRO A 605 -0.95 -22.29 18.04
C PRO A 605 -1.53 -22.29 19.46
N PHE A 606 -1.61 -21.13 20.07
CA PHE A 606 -2.09 -20.96 21.44
C PHE A 606 -3.54 -20.46 21.42
N SER A 607 -4.45 -21.24 22.01
CA SER A 607 -5.83 -20.83 22.31
C SER A 607 -6.00 -20.66 23.80
N ALA A 608 -6.51 -19.53 24.26
CA ALA A 608 -6.78 -19.27 25.67
C ALA A 608 -7.93 -20.12 26.23
N ASP A 609 -8.83 -20.62 25.38
CA ASP A 609 -10.04 -21.36 25.74
C ASP A 609 -9.87 -22.89 25.69
N GLY A 610 -8.61 -23.37 25.52
CA GLY A 610 -8.30 -24.79 25.40
C GLY A 610 -8.30 -25.54 26.77
N GLU A 611 -8.64 -26.83 26.74
CA GLU A 611 -8.59 -27.74 27.90
C GLU A 611 -7.16 -27.99 28.46
N ALA A 612 -6.14 -27.41 27.82
CA ALA A 612 -4.75 -27.60 28.18
C ALA A 612 -4.37 -26.82 29.45
N LYS A 613 -3.81 -27.52 30.41
CA LYS A 613 -3.37 -26.95 31.69
C LYS A 613 -1.84 -26.84 31.80
N TYR A 614 -1.11 -27.61 31.02
CA TYR A 614 0.35 -27.70 31.07
C TYR A 614 0.96 -27.67 29.67
N LEU A 615 2.21 -27.21 29.59
CA LEU A 615 3.12 -27.47 28.47
C LEU A 615 4.07 -28.60 28.85
N PHE A 616 4.10 -29.62 27.99
CA PHE A 616 5.03 -30.73 28.12
C PHE A 616 6.13 -30.59 27.05
N MET A 617 7.37 -30.67 27.49
CA MET A 617 8.56 -30.40 26.70
C MET A 617 9.48 -31.60 26.65
N ALA A 618 10.12 -31.84 25.51
CA ALA A 618 11.14 -32.85 25.35
C ALA A 618 12.41 -32.28 24.70
N THR A 619 13.57 -32.74 25.21
CA THR A 619 14.87 -32.35 24.67
C THR A 619 15.50 -33.47 23.84
N LYS A 620 16.45 -33.14 23.01
CA LYS A 620 17.23 -34.03 22.15
C LYS A 620 17.92 -35.16 22.92
N LYS A 621 18.42 -34.85 24.12
CA LYS A 621 19.07 -35.83 25.03
C LYS A 621 18.08 -36.59 25.93
N GLY A 622 16.78 -36.53 25.63
CA GLY A 622 15.75 -37.29 26.30
C GLY A 622 15.33 -36.77 27.67
N THR A 623 15.58 -35.49 27.98
CA THR A 623 15.03 -34.83 29.17
C THR A 623 13.60 -34.37 28.86
N VAL A 624 12.70 -34.48 29.84
CA VAL A 624 11.30 -34.02 29.72
C VAL A 624 10.96 -33.09 30.87
N LYS A 625 10.03 -32.17 30.61
CA LYS A 625 9.57 -31.19 31.58
C LYS A 625 8.07 -30.91 31.39
N LYS A 626 7.36 -30.71 32.52
CA LYS A 626 5.97 -30.29 32.55
C LYS A 626 5.86 -29.00 33.35
N THR A 627 5.27 -27.96 32.73
CA THR A 627 5.10 -26.62 33.33
C THR A 627 3.66 -26.17 33.15
N LYS A 628 3.09 -25.48 34.12
CA LYS A 628 1.75 -24.90 34.01
C LYS A 628 1.69 -23.85 32.90
N LEU A 629 0.60 -23.86 32.14
CA LEU A 629 0.39 -22.91 31.03
C LEU A 629 0.32 -21.45 31.50
N GLU A 630 -0.20 -21.22 32.70
CA GLU A 630 -0.28 -19.91 33.35
C GLU A 630 1.07 -19.21 33.47
N GLU A 631 2.18 -19.95 33.60
CA GLU A 631 3.53 -19.39 33.69
C GLU A 631 4.00 -18.74 32.35
N TYR A 632 3.27 -19.00 31.25
CA TYR A 632 3.51 -18.45 29.91
C TYR A 632 2.45 -17.43 29.48
N ALA A 633 1.56 -16.97 30.38
CA ALA A 633 0.52 -16.01 30.05
C ALA A 633 1.09 -14.70 29.47
N ASN A 634 2.20 -14.21 30.00
CA ASN A 634 2.84 -12.96 29.64
C ASN A 634 4.19 -13.18 28.95
N VAL A 635 4.18 -13.60 27.70
CA VAL A 635 5.38 -13.71 26.87
C VAL A 635 5.70 -12.33 26.27
N ARG A 636 6.89 -11.79 26.57
CA ARG A 636 7.35 -10.50 26.05
C ARG A 636 8.01 -10.66 24.67
N LYS A 637 8.07 -9.58 23.89
CA LYS A 637 8.70 -9.56 22.54
C LYS A 637 10.18 -9.99 22.55
N ASN A 638 10.91 -9.73 23.63
CA ASN A 638 12.32 -10.14 23.79
C ASN A 638 12.48 -11.59 24.23
N GLY A 639 11.42 -12.37 24.23
CA GLY A 639 11.40 -13.77 24.60
C GLY A 639 11.45 -14.02 26.10
N LEU A 640 11.08 -15.24 26.47
CA LEU A 640 10.99 -15.73 27.85
C LEU A 640 11.64 -17.11 27.95
N THR A 641 12.38 -17.38 29.02
CA THR A 641 12.96 -18.74 29.26
C THR A 641 11.84 -19.74 29.51
N ALA A 642 11.73 -20.77 28.66
CA ALA A 642 10.76 -21.83 28.74
C ALA A 642 11.31 -23.05 29.50
N ILE A 643 12.60 -23.38 29.30
CA ILE A 643 13.33 -24.47 29.98
C ILE A 643 14.79 -24.08 30.05
N VAL A 644 15.46 -24.45 31.15
CA VAL A 644 16.93 -24.35 31.26
C VAL A 644 17.53 -25.65 30.74
N LEU A 645 18.28 -25.56 29.64
CA LEU A 645 18.92 -26.67 28.98
C LEU A 645 20.26 -27.02 29.64
N ARG A 646 20.64 -28.30 29.57
CA ARG A 646 21.99 -28.75 29.94
C ARG A 646 22.94 -28.45 28.78
N GLU A 647 24.23 -28.45 29.09
CA GLU A 647 25.27 -28.22 28.10
C GLU A 647 25.18 -29.22 26.92
N GLY A 648 25.10 -28.68 25.70
CA GLY A 648 24.97 -29.44 24.46
C GLY A 648 23.64 -30.17 24.29
N ASP A 649 22.55 -29.78 24.99
CA ASP A 649 21.18 -30.24 24.76
C ASP A 649 20.35 -29.20 24.08
N GLU A 650 19.32 -29.60 23.35
CA GLU A 650 18.43 -28.75 22.59
C GLU A 650 16.99 -29.13 22.89
N LEU A 651 16.09 -28.13 22.94
CA LEU A 651 14.66 -28.35 22.97
C LEU A 651 14.19 -28.78 21.56
N ILE A 652 13.45 -29.91 21.47
CA ILE A 652 13.01 -30.45 20.18
C ILE A 652 11.51 -30.36 19.93
N GLU A 653 10.70 -30.52 20.98
CA GLU A 653 9.25 -30.53 20.85
C GLU A 653 8.57 -30.04 22.13
N VAL A 654 7.49 -29.30 21.96
CA VAL A 654 6.61 -28.78 23.03
C VAL A 654 5.17 -29.07 22.67
N LYS A 655 4.38 -29.57 23.60
CA LYS A 655 2.95 -29.86 23.42
C LYS A 655 2.12 -29.43 24.61
N PRO A 656 0.91 -28.91 24.38
CA PRO A 656 -0.06 -28.66 25.43
C PRO A 656 -0.69 -29.96 25.93
N THR A 657 -0.86 -30.09 27.24
CA THR A 657 -1.45 -31.28 27.90
C THR A 657 -2.43 -30.88 29.00
N ASN A 658 -3.33 -31.79 29.36
CA ASN A 658 -4.31 -31.57 30.42
C ASN A 658 -3.89 -32.11 31.82
N GLY A 659 -2.75 -32.79 31.95
CA GLY A 659 -2.23 -33.37 33.18
C GLY A 659 -2.46 -34.86 33.31
N GLU A 660 -3.19 -35.52 32.39
CA GLU A 660 -3.56 -36.94 32.46
C GLU A 660 -3.12 -37.78 31.25
N GLN A 661 -2.40 -37.17 30.33
CA GLN A 661 -2.02 -37.78 29.06
C GLN A 661 -0.90 -38.81 29.17
N ASP A 662 -0.92 -39.80 28.26
CA ASP A 662 0.22 -40.69 28.05
C ASP A 662 1.14 -40.10 26.98
N ILE A 663 2.42 -40.05 27.27
CA ILE A 663 3.45 -39.48 26.41
C ILE A 663 4.26 -40.60 25.78
N ILE A 664 4.50 -40.53 24.49
CA ILE A 664 5.42 -41.41 23.78
C ILE A 664 6.60 -40.63 23.21
N LEU A 665 7.81 -41.03 23.57
CA LEU A 665 9.06 -40.52 23.00
C LEU A 665 9.61 -41.51 22.00
N VAL A 666 10.08 -41.03 20.84
CA VAL A 666 10.66 -41.85 19.77
C VAL A 666 12.07 -41.39 19.50
N SER A 667 13.02 -42.36 19.45
CA SER A 667 14.40 -42.06 19.14
C SER A 667 14.74 -42.29 17.67
N LYS A 668 15.77 -41.62 17.16
CA LYS A 668 16.33 -41.72 15.83
C LYS A 668 16.73 -43.14 15.45
N LYS A 669 17.25 -43.91 16.40
CA LYS A 669 17.65 -45.32 16.22
C LYS A 669 16.50 -46.32 16.39
N GLY A 670 15.24 -45.89 16.37
CA GLY A 670 14.09 -46.76 16.26
C GLY A 670 13.52 -47.29 17.58
N MET A 671 13.82 -46.66 18.71
CA MET A 671 13.27 -46.98 20.02
C MET A 671 12.12 -46.04 20.38
N ALA A 672 11.13 -46.52 21.12
CA ALA A 672 10.06 -45.72 21.67
C ALA A 672 9.73 -46.10 23.11
N ILE A 673 9.45 -45.09 23.96
CA ILE A 673 9.00 -45.30 25.34
C ILE A 673 7.69 -44.58 25.58
N MET A 674 6.72 -45.25 26.17
CA MET A 674 5.42 -44.68 26.54
C MET A 674 5.27 -44.69 28.05
N PHE A 675 4.93 -43.51 28.61
CA PHE A 675 4.71 -43.32 30.07
C PHE A 675 3.62 -42.28 30.30
N ASN A 676 3.04 -42.27 31.50
CA ASN A 676 2.04 -41.27 31.85
C ASN A 676 2.69 -39.95 32.26
N GLU A 677 2.14 -38.81 31.87
CA GLU A 677 2.67 -37.49 32.25
C GLU A 677 2.60 -37.21 33.78
N LYS A 678 1.79 -37.99 34.56
CA LYS A 678 1.76 -37.93 36.02
C LYS A 678 3.10 -38.38 36.65
N ASP A 679 3.89 -39.19 35.93
CA ASP A 679 5.22 -39.58 36.34
C ASP A 679 6.20 -38.38 36.29
N VAL A 680 5.82 -37.28 35.65
CA VAL A 680 6.57 -36.03 35.59
C VAL A 680 5.87 -34.99 36.46
N ARG A 681 6.48 -34.60 37.55
CA ARG A 681 5.94 -33.53 38.41
C ARG A 681 5.93 -32.20 37.67
N SER A 682 4.92 -31.34 37.92
CA SER A 682 4.92 -29.97 37.45
C SER A 682 6.09 -29.19 38.04
N MET A 683 6.79 -28.43 37.19
CA MET A 683 7.99 -27.70 37.58
C MET A 683 7.91 -26.29 37.04
N GLY A 684 8.51 -25.36 37.78
CA GLY A 684 8.55 -23.96 37.35
C GLY A 684 9.32 -23.76 36.04
N ARG A 685 9.04 -22.66 35.38
CA ARG A 685 9.55 -22.31 34.05
C ARG A 685 11.08 -22.36 33.94
N ALA A 686 11.82 -21.88 34.92
CA ALA A 686 13.29 -21.84 34.95
C ALA A 686 13.94 -23.15 35.45
N SER A 687 13.30 -24.32 35.32
CA SER A 687 13.86 -25.61 35.68
C SER A 687 14.37 -26.40 34.48
N THR A 688 15.26 -27.37 34.70
CA THR A 688 15.89 -28.18 33.63
C THR A 688 15.04 -29.37 33.22
N GLY A 689 14.16 -29.91 34.09
CA GLY A 689 13.38 -31.11 33.81
C GLY A 689 13.99 -32.39 34.40
N VAL A 690 13.42 -33.54 34.00
CA VAL A 690 13.79 -34.88 34.48
C VAL A 690 14.03 -35.82 33.29
N ARG A 691 14.73 -36.94 33.50
CA ARG A 691 14.98 -37.93 32.44
C ARG A 691 13.68 -38.60 32.02
N GLY A 692 13.34 -38.46 30.71
CA GLY A 692 12.19 -39.10 30.06
C GLY A 692 12.54 -40.44 29.43
N MET A 693 13.68 -40.52 28.72
CA MET A 693 14.18 -41.69 28.02
C MET A 693 15.68 -41.87 28.24
N SER A 694 16.16 -43.10 28.36
CA SER A 694 17.57 -43.47 28.34
C SER A 694 18.00 -43.81 26.93
N LEU A 695 18.80 -42.97 26.33
CA LEU A 695 19.32 -43.10 24.97
C LEU A 695 20.61 -43.93 24.92
N ALA A 696 20.85 -44.65 23.82
CA ALA A 696 22.13 -45.26 23.52
C ALA A 696 23.14 -44.17 23.11
N GLU A 697 24.41 -44.54 23.01
CA GLU A 697 25.46 -43.66 22.46
C GLU A 697 25.12 -43.25 21.03
N ASP A 698 25.23 -41.98 20.75
CA ASP A 698 24.85 -41.35 19.44
C ASP A 698 23.37 -41.52 19.06
N ASP A 699 22.46 -41.72 20.00
CA ASP A 699 21.02 -41.70 19.75
C ASP A 699 20.38 -40.39 20.25
N GLU A 700 19.33 -39.96 19.59
CA GLU A 700 18.63 -38.69 19.85
C GLU A 700 17.13 -38.93 19.84
N VAL A 701 16.38 -38.17 20.66
CA VAL A 701 14.93 -38.14 20.52
C VAL A 701 14.56 -37.30 19.29
N VAL A 702 13.70 -37.85 18.43
CA VAL A 702 13.25 -37.21 17.18
C VAL A 702 11.79 -36.83 17.21
N GLY A 703 11.04 -37.23 18.23
CA GLY A 703 9.64 -36.85 18.36
C GLY A 703 9.04 -37.21 19.69
N MET A 704 8.09 -36.38 20.15
CA MET A 704 7.25 -36.58 21.31
C MET A 704 5.79 -36.51 20.90
N GLN A 705 4.98 -37.51 21.25
CA GLN A 705 3.56 -37.53 20.92
C GLN A 705 2.72 -37.78 22.18
N ILE A 706 1.45 -37.32 22.12
CA ILE A 706 0.44 -37.49 23.15
C ILE A 706 -0.56 -38.54 22.65
N THR A 707 -0.80 -39.61 23.37
CA THR A 707 -1.56 -40.78 22.92
C THR A 707 -3.02 -40.46 22.55
N SER A 708 -3.62 -39.42 23.13
CA SER A 708 -4.97 -38.94 22.75
C SER A 708 -5.08 -38.34 21.34
N GLN A 709 -3.96 -38.08 20.66
CA GLN A 709 -3.94 -37.44 19.34
C GLN A 709 -4.06 -38.40 18.17
N GLY A 710 -4.25 -39.70 18.41
CA GLY A 710 -4.44 -40.71 17.36
C GLY A 710 -4.36 -42.14 17.90
N GLU A 711 -4.86 -43.11 17.11
CA GLU A 711 -4.88 -44.54 17.48
C GLU A 711 -3.64 -45.29 17.04
N ALA A 712 -2.94 -44.82 16.03
CA ALA A 712 -1.76 -45.44 15.46
C ALA A 712 -0.56 -44.49 15.43
N MET A 713 0.62 -44.99 15.72
CA MET A 713 1.88 -44.26 15.56
C MET A 713 2.43 -44.46 14.16
N LEU A 714 2.46 -43.36 13.38
CA LEU A 714 3.15 -43.31 12.12
C LEU A 714 4.62 -42.98 12.36
N THR A 715 5.52 -43.81 11.84
CA THR A 715 6.96 -43.54 11.77
C THR A 715 7.41 -43.45 10.34
N VAL A 716 8.25 -42.46 10.02
CA VAL A 716 8.82 -42.27 8.69
C VAL A 716 10.32 -42.13 8.76
N THR A 717 11.02 -42.70 7.79
CA THR A 717 12.49 -42.73 7.72
C THR A 717 13.03 -41.84 6.62
N GLU A 718 14.34 -41.57 6.64
CA GLU A 718 15.08 -40.71 5.72
C GLU A 718 14.87 -41.09 4.23
N TYR A 719 14.71 -42.38 3.92
CA TYR A 719 14.52 -42.85 2.54
C TYR A 719 13.05 -43.08 2.15
N GLY A 720 12.12 -42.41 2.85
CA GLY A 720 10.70 -42.44 2.48
C GLY A 720 9.98 -43.73 2.77
N MET A 721 10.54 -44.60 3.64
CA MET A 721 9.82 -45.73 4.17
C MET A 721 9.02 -45.31 5.40
N GLY A 722 7.84 -45.87 5.59
CA GLY A 722 7.03 -45.57 6.75
C GLY A 722 5.98 -46.63 7.04
N LYS A 723 5.39 -46.54 8.22
CA LYS A 723 4.34 -47.48 8.66
C LYS A 723 3.51 -46.90 9.76
N ARG A 724 2.29 -47.41 9.90
CA ARG A 724 1.48 -47.22 11.11
C ARG A 724 1.61 -48.43 12.02
N THR A 725 1.72 -48.19 13.31
CA THR A 725 1.71 -49.25 14.34
C THR A 725 0.68 -48.84 15.39
N MET A 726 -0.25 -49.75 15.71
CA MET A 726 -1.28 -49.49 16.73
C MET A 726 -0.64 -49.20 18.09
N LEU A 727 -1.18 -48.21 18.82
CA LEU A 727 -0.69 -47.84 20.14
C LEU A 727 -0.78 -49.01 21.15
N THR A 728 -1.70 -49.94 20.93
CA THR A 728 -1.86 -51.15 21.76
C THR A 728 -0.61 -52.07 21.78
N GLU A 729 0.26 -51.96 20.76
CA GLU A 729 1.53 -52.68 20.73
C GLU A 729 2.59 -52.09 21.65
N PHE A 730 2.39 -50.87 22.18
CA PHE A 730 3.32 -50.19 23.08
C PHE A 730 2.79 -50.27 24.51
N ARG A 731 3.48 -51.07 25.35
CA ARG A 731 3.16 -51.12 26.78
C ARG A 731 3.61 -49.85 27.51
N LYS A 732 2.83 -49.38 28.45
CA LYS A 732 3.24 -48.31 29.35
C LYS A 732 4.41 -48.76 30.23
N GLN A 733 5.39 -47.88 30.43
CA GLN A 733 6.57 -48.07 31.22
C GLN A 733 6.75 -46.88 32.17
N SER A 734 7.58 -47.00 33.18
CA SER A 734 8.05 -45.83 33.91
C SER A 734 8.98 -45.00 33.05
N ARG A 735 8.93 -43.66 33.17
CA ARG A 735 9.85 -42.77 32.49
C ARG A 735 11.33 -43.12 32.75
N GLY A 736 12.23 -42.77 31.86
CA GLY A 736 13.68 -42.92 32.03
C GLY A 736 14.20 -44.29 31.58
N GLY A 737 13.36 -45.22 31.11
CA GLY A 737 13.74 -46.52 30.54
C GLY A 737 14.32 -46.39 29.08
N LYS A 738 14.83 -47.50 28.55
CA LYS A 738 15.35 -47.60 27.18
C LYS A 738 14.24 -47.68 26.12
N GLY A 739 13.01 -48.04 26.52
CA GLY A 739 11.89 -48.19 25.59
C GLY A 739 11.85 -49.54 24.85
N LEU A 740 11.06 -49.62 23.78
CA LEU A 740 10.82 -50.77 22.91
C LEU A 740 11.18 -50.41 21.46
N ILE A 741 11.60 -51.41 20.64
CA ILE A 741 11.80 -51.21 19.21
C ILE A 741 10.47 -50.81 18.58
N CYS A 742 10.38 -49.63 17.95
CA CYS A 742 9.21 -49.16 17.23
C CYS A 742 9.35 -49.29 15.71
N HIS A 743 10.57 -49.30 15.21
CA HIS A 743 10.86 -49.44 13.76
C HIS A 743 12.17 -50.25 13.58
N ARG A 744 12.13 -51.27 12.74
CA ARG A 744 13.33 -52.02 12.38
C ARG A 744 14.10 -51.29 11.31
N LEU A 745 15.20 -50.66 11.70
CA LEU A 745 16.06 -49.91 10.77
C LEU A 745 17.00 -50.85 9.99
N THR A 746 17.23 -50.50 8.78
CA THR A 746 18.17 -51.19 7.82
C THR A 746 18.84 -50.14 6.95
N ASP A 747 19.90 -50.47 6.26
CA ASP A 747 20.56 -49.59 5.27
C ASP A 747 19.58 -49.09 4.19
N LYS A 748 18.46 -49.81 4.02
CA LYS A 748 17.41 -49.44 3.03
C LYS A 748 16.42 -48.42 3.55
N THR A 749 16.27 -48.30 4.85
CA THR A 749 15.34 -47.40 5.47
C THR A 749 15.99 -46.06 5.91
N GLY A 750 17.26 -46.11 6.29
CA GLY A 750 17.90 -45.01 7.02
C GLY A 750 17.33 -44.87 8.43
N ASN A 751 17.64 -43.79 9.12
CA ASN A 751 17.15 -43.45 10.46
C ASN A 751 15.70 -42.91 10.44
N ILE A 752 15.05 -42.91 11.62
CA ILE A 752 13.74 -42.22 11.75
C ILE A 752 13.95 -40.71 11.68
N VAL A 753 13.16 -40.06 10.88
CA VAL A 753 13.11 -38.59 10.75
C VAL A 753 12.04 -38.01 11.64
N GLY A 754 10.93 -38.71 11.81
CA GLY A 754 9.86 -38.24 12.67
C GLY A 754 8.81 -39.30 12.95
N ALA A 755 8.01 -39.04 13.97
CA ALA A 755 6.88 -39.87 14.38
C ALA A 755 5.68 -38.96 14.68
N LYS A 756 4.50 -39.37 14.24
CA LYS A 756 3.23 -38.66 14.50
C LYS A 756 2.15 -39.68 14.85
N LEU A 757 1.22 -39.31 15.74
CA LEU A 757 0.02 -40.08 15.97
C LEU A 757 -1.06 -39.71 14.98
N VAL A 758 -1.73 -40.69 14.41
CA VAL A 758 -2.66 -40.50 13.30
C VAL A 758 -3.92 -41.35 13.45
N ASN A 759 -5.03 -40.90 12.85
CA ASN A 759 -6.29 -41.64 12.66
C ASN A 759 -6.54 -41.82 11.15
N ASP A 760 -7.38 -42.77 10.76
CA ASP A 760 -7.65 -43.11 9.37
C ASP A 760 -8.24 -41.95 8.53
N GLU A 761 -8.98 -41.05 9.15
CA GLU A 761 -9.64 -39.90 8.51
C GLU A 761 -8.73 -38.72 8.22
N ARG A 762 -7.43 -38.83 8.56
CA ARG A 762 -6.48 -37.72 8.43
C ARG A 762 -5.55 -37.89 7.24
N GLU A 763 -4.95 -36.79 6.85
CA GLU A 763 -3.90 -36.75 5.84
C GLU A 763 -2.60 -36.24 6.43
N ILE A 764 -1.50 -36.65 5.81
CA ILE A 764 -0.15 -36.21 6.16
C ILE A 764 0.54 -35.59 4.94
N LEU A 765 1.47 -34.69 5.24
CA LEU A 765 2.43 -34.16 4.28
C LEU A 765 3.81 -34.74 4.62
N LEU A 766 4.46 -35.34 3.64
CA LEU A 766 5.88 -35.67 3.67
C LEU A 766 6.65 -34.61 2.88
N ILE A 767 7.71 -34.11 3.46
CA ILE A 767 8.47 -32.97 2.94
C ILE A 767 9.93 -33.38 2.82
N THR A 768 10.54 -33.17 1.64
CA THR A 768 11.96 -33.45 1.41
C THR A 768 12.83 -32.22 1.70
N ASN A 769 14.13 -32.41 1.83
CA ASN A 769 15.12 -31.34 1.97
C ASN A 769 15.16 -30.40 0.74
N GLU A 770 14.63 -30.81 -0.42
CA GLU A 770 14.48 -29.97 -1.61
C GLU A 770 13.14 -29.24 -1.69
N GLY A 771 12.31 -29.32 -0.63
CA GLY A 771 11.00 -28.66 -0.59
C GLY A 771 9.91 -29.36 -1.42
N VAL A 772 10.13 -30.59 -1.89
CA VAL A 772 9.10 -31.39 -2.55
C VAL A 772 8.16 -31.95 -1.50
N MET A 773 6.85 -31.74 -1.66
CA MET A 773 5.82 -32.20 -0.75
C MET A 773 4.91 -33.23 -1.43
N ILE A 774 4.52 -34.26 -0.69
CA ILE A 774 3.47 -35.20 -1.05
C ILE A 774 2.42 -35.25 0.06
N ARG A 775 1.15 -35.18 -0.31
CA ARG A 775 0.02 -35.34 0.60
C ARG A 775 -0.55 -36.74 0.43
N ILE A 776 -0.67 -37.49 1.52
CA ILE A 776 -1.08 -38.89 1.54
C ILE A 776 -2.20 -39.06 2.54
N ALA A 777 -3.28 -39.75 2.18
CA ALA A 777 -4.30 -40.17 3.14
C ALA A 777 -3.71 -41.21 4.08
N VAL A 778 -3.97 -41.05 5.38
CA VAL A 778 -3.45 -41.99 6.39
C VAL A 778 -3.99 -43.40 6.18
N SER A 779 -5.23 -43.53 5.70
CA SER A 779 -5.86 -44.83 5.35
C SER A 779 -5.03 -45.64 4.36
N ASP A 780 -4.28 -44.99 3.46
CA ASP A 780 -3.44 -45.65 2.43
C ASP A 780 -2.14 -46.24 2.99
N ILE A 781 -1.78 -45.90 4.23
CA ILE A 781 -0.59 -46.39 4.89
C ILE A 781 -0.89 -47.65 5.67
N SER A 782 -0.15 -48.73 5.39
CA SER A 782 -0.37 -50.02 6.03
C SER A 782 -0.13 -50.01 7.53
N ILE A 783 -1.03 -50.63 8.31
CA ILE A 783 -0.85 -50.94 9.71
C ILE A 783 -0.09 -52.21 9.82
N ILE A 784 1.11 -52.17 10.41
CA ILE A 784 2.02 -53.33 10.57
C ILE A 784 2.73 -53.29 11.91
N GLY A 785 3.15 -54.46 12.34
CA GLY A 785 3.74 -54.68 13.66
C GLY A 785 4.99 -53.82 13.91
N ARG A 786 5.24 -53.61 15.16
CA ARG A 786 6.28 -52.75 15.75
C ARG A 786 7.66 -53.00 15.20
N ASN A 787 8.11 -54.29 15.13
CA ASN A 787 9.45 -54.69 14.70
C ASN A 787 9.51 -55.02 13.19
N THR A 788 9.08 -54.06 12.32
CA THR A 788 9.13 -54.18 10.86
C THR A 788 9.73 -52.91 10.25
N SER A 789 10.18 -53.00 8.98
CA SER A 789 10.89 -51.93 8.27
C SER A 789 9.96 -50.99 7.46
N GLY A 790 8.66 -51.13 7.59
CA GLY A 790 7.70 -50.27 6.92
C GLY A 790 7.49 -50.56 5.41
N VAL A 791 6.66 -49.71 4.78
CA VAL A 791 6.35 -49.71 3.35
C VAL A 791 6.84 -48.40 2.73
N LYS A 792 6.99 -48.38 1.41
CA LYS A 792 7.39 -47.14 0.72
C LYS A 792 6.22 -46.16 0.65
N LEU A 793 6.39 -45.02 1.23
CA LEU A 793 5.41 -43.90 1.21
C LEU A 793 5.75 -42.88 0.12
N MET A 794 7.05 -42.61 -0.09
CA MET A 794 7.53 -41.67 -1.08
C MET A 794 8.69 -42.31 -1.87
N LYS A 795 8.70 -42.09 -3.21
CA LYS A 795 9.82 -42.53 -4.04
C LYS A 795 10.93 -41.49 -3.92
N ILE A 796 12.03 -41.90 -3.29
CA ILE A 796 13.23 -41.06 -3.16
C ILE A 796 14.32 -41.72 -3.97
N ASP A 797 15.04 -40.96 -4.76
CA ASP A 797 16.24 -41.40 -5.45
C ASP A 797 17.41 -41.38 -4.46
N ARG A 798 18.01 -42.53 -4.23
CA ARG A 798 19.10 -42.73 -3.27
C ARG A 798 20.43 -42.17 -3.70
N ASP A 799 20.62 -42.15 -5.05
CA ASP A 799 21.82 -41.61 -5.64
C ASP A 799 21.87 -40.09 -5.65
N SER A 800 20.69 -39.45 -5.44
CA SER A 800 20.59 -38.03 -5.17
C SER A 800 20.71 -37.79 -3.66
N ASN A 801 21.08 -36.56 -3.25
CA ASN A 801 21.14 -36.18 -1.84
C ASN A 801 19.75 -35.86 -1.21
N VAL A 802 18.66 -36.31 -1.89
CA VAL A 802 17.29 -36.10 -1.43
C VAL A 802 16.94 -37.01 -0.27
N ARG A 803 16.39 -36.46 0.77
CA ARG A 803 15.92 -37.18 1.98
C ARG A 803 14.56 -36.62 2.43
N VAL A 804 13.73 -37.42 3.07
CA VAL A 804 12.61 -36.90 3.85
C VAL A 804 13.19 -36.09 5.01
N ALA A 805 12.76 -34.83 5.12
CA ALA A 805 13.22 -33.91 6.13
C ALA A 805 12.20 -33.72 7.26
N SER A 806 10.89 -33.74 6.95
CA SER A 806 9.84 -33.47 7.93
C SER A 806 8.52 -34.16 7.58
N ILE A 807 7.64 -34.29 8.60
CA ILE A 807 6.28 -34.82 8.52
C ILE A 807 5.33 -33.83 9.17
N ALA A 808 4.31 -33.41 8.45
CA ALA A 808 3.24 -32.58 9.00
C ALA A 808 1.87 -33.28 8.91
N LYS A 809 0.99 -33.00 9.87
CA LYS A 809 -0.42 -33.41 9.84
C LYS A 809 -1.27 -32.32 9.19
N VAL A 810 -2.21 -32.69 8.33
CA VAL A 810 -3.26 -31.80 7.82
C VAL A 810 -4.47 -31.93 8.74
N ARG A 811 -5.02 -30.80 9.22
CA ARG A 811 -6.30 -30.77 9.95
C ARG A 811 -7.43 -30.91 8.94
N GLU A 812 -8.53 -31.62 9.26
CA GLU A 812 -9.76 -31.63 8.46
C GLU A 812 -10.25 -30.21 8.27
N SER A 813 -10.50 -29.81 7.00
CA SER A 813 -11.41 -28.75 6.71
C SER A 813 -12.81 -29.23 7.15
N SER A 814 -13.49 -28.48 8.00
CA SER A 814 -14.89 -28.71 8.35
C SER A 814 -15.70 -28.92 7.07
N GLN A 815 -16.21 -30.13 6.90
CA GLN A 815 -17.24 -30.44 5.91
C GLN A 815 -18.48 -29.61 6.25
N GLN A 816 -18.66 -28.50 5.54
CA GLN A 816 -19.95 -27.86 5.30
C GLN A 816 -19.99 -27.42 3.85
N ASN A 817 -21.02 -27.99 3.14
CA ASN A 817 -21.45 -27.66 1.78
C ASN A 817 -20.75 -28.36 0.62
N GLU A 818 -21.00 -29.67 0.48
CA GLU A 818 -21.19 -30.35 -0.79
C GLU A 818 -22.66 -30.79 -0.91
N GLU A 819 -23.55 -29.85 -1.13
CA GLU A 819 -24.90 -30.01 -1.72
C GLU A 819 -25.21 -28.66 -2.35
N ASP A 820 -24.72 -28.43 -3.60
CA ASP A 820 -25.29 -27.53 -4.61
C ASP A 820 -24.25 -27.22 -5.70
N ALA A 821 -23.93 -28.23 -6.53
CA ALA A 821 -23.35 -27.98 -7.84
C ALA A 821 -23.39 -29.25 -8.74
N ASP A 822 -24.57 -29.80 -8.94
CA ASP A 822 -24.87 -30.64 -10.10
C ASP A 822 -26.11 -30.09 -10.79
N ALA A 823 -25.93 -29.09 -11.63
CA ALA A 823 -26.78 -28.74 -12.79
C ALA A 823 -26.11 -27.54 -13.50
N ASP A 824 -25.29 -27.76 -14.48
CA ASP A 824 -25.53 -27.29 -15.84
C ASP A 824 -24.36 -27.66 -16.79
N GLY A 825 -24.69 -28.44 -17.80
CA GLY A 825 -24.52 -28.16 -19.22
C GLY A 825 -23.12 -28.34 -19.82
N MET A 826 -22.93 -29.50 -20.38
CA MET A 826 -22.04 -29.77 -21.54
C MET A 826 -21.94 -28.59 -22.52
N THR A 827 -20.74 -28.22 -22.91
CA THR A 827 -20.41 -27.81 -24.28
C THR A 827 -18.97 -28.18 -24.62
N GLU A 828 -18.86 -28.76 -25.81
CA GLU A 828 -17.74 -29.40 -26.46
C GLU A 828 -16.53 -28.49 -26.66
N ALA A 829 -15.34 -29.11 -26.63
CA ALA A 829 -14.09 -28.56 -27.13
C ALA A 829 -14.05 -28.63 -28.67
N PRO A 830 -13.35 -27.76 -29.34
CA PRO A 830 -12.79 -28.05 -30.67
C PRO A 830 -11.30 -28.38 -30.62
N GLU A 831 -10.99 -29.37 -31.49
CA GLU A 831 -9.76 -30.03 -31.74
C GLU A 831 -8.62 -29.12 -32.22
N ASP A 832 -7.42 -29.55 -31.87
CA ASP A 832 -6.13 -29.14 -32.42
C ASP A 832 -6.04 -29.32 -33.94
N THR A 833 -5.48 -28.34 -34.63
CA THR A 833 -4.75 -28.56 -35.89
C THR A 833 -3.51 -27.65 -35.92
N ASP A 834 -2.35 -28.26 -35.79
CA ASP A 834 -1.08 -27.71 -36.25
C ASP A 834 -1.07 -27.48 -37.76
N PRO A 835 -0.33 -26.49 -38.24
CA PRO A 835 0.51 -26.71 -39.43
C PRO A 835 1.96 -26.22 -39.29
N VAL A 836 2.89 -27.15 -39.38
CA VAL A 836 4.02 -27.26 -40.32
C VAL A 836 4.68 -25.96 -40.81
N GLU A 837 6.00 -25.94 -40.54
CA GLU A 837 7.14 -25.21 -41.11
C GLU A 837 7.00 -24.62 -42.52
N ASN A 838 7.59 -23.45 -42.68
CA ASN A 838 8.56 -23.18 -43.77
C ASN A 838 9.24 -21.82 -43.58
N ASP A 839 10.53 -21.86 -43.30
CA ASP A 839 11.53 -20.84 -43.67
C ASP A 839 11.84 -21.01 -45.19
N PRO A 840 12.23 -20.01 -46.00
CA PRO A 840 13.48 -19.28 -45.88
C PRO A 840 13.57 -17.87 -46.50
N ASP A 841 14.60 -17.16 -46.00
CA ASP A 841 15.51 -16.24 -46.73
C ASP A 841 15.02 -15.04 -47.56
N THR A 842 15.76 -13.98 -47.31
CA THR A 842 16.40 -12.96 -48.15
C THR A 842 15.86 -11.53 -48.12
N GLU A 843 16.81 -10.71 -47.64
CA GLU A 843 17.25 -9.40 -48.13
C GLU A 843 16.21 -8.29 -48.51
N LYS A 844 16.15 -7.26 -47.75
CA LYS A 844 16.77 -5.95 -48.02
C LYS A 844 16.58 -4.98 -46.83
#